data_be1551bda76abae2da26faa2adeacd93
#
_entry.id   be1551bda76abae2da26faa2adeacd93
#
_cell.length_a   1.000
_cell.length_b   1.000
_cell.length_c   1.000
_cell.angle_alpha   90.00
_cell.angle_beta   90.00
_cell.angle_gamma   90.00
#
_symmetry.space_group_name_H-M   'P 1'
#
loop_
_entity.id
_entity.type
_entity.pdbx_description
1 polymer ?
#
loop_
_entity_poly.entity_id
_entity_poly.type
_entity_poly.pdbx_seq_one_letter_code
_entity_poly.pdbx_strand_id
1 'polypeptide(L)'
;MAKKERKYIRIRGASEHNLKHIDVDIPRDEFVVLTGLSGSGKSSLAFDTIYAEGQRRYMESLSSYARQFLGQMEKPNVEKIEGLSPAISIDQKSTNRNPRSTVGTVTEIYDYFRLLYARIGIPHCPNCGKEIKKQTVDQMVDQIMKLPERTRIQLLAPVVRGRKGEHQKLFEQAKRSGYVRVQVDGNTYELTEEIKLDKNKKHNIEIVVDRLVVKEGIEKRLTDSIENVLELSNGLLMVDIIDGETMQFSQSFSCPDCGISIDEIEPRSFSFNNPFGACPECFGLGYKMEFDEELMIPDKRLSLAEGAIQVMGWQSSTDKKSFTYAILKALSEEYGFSLDTPYKELPAEVRNMLIHGTNGRSVKVYYKGQRGEGVYDIAFEGLIKNVERRYRETGSDTMKQQYEEFMRITPCKCCGGQRLKKESLAVTVSGKNIYEITAMSIRNLDAYLKEMELTEQQHLIGDQVLKEIRARVGFLMDVGLDYLSLSRATGSLSGGEAQRIRLATQIGSGLVGVAYILDEPSIGLHQRDNDKLLNSLKGLKDLGNTLIVVEHDEDTMRAADYIVDIGPGAGEHGGEVIATGTAEEIMKNKNSITGAYLSGRIKIPVPKERRKPTGFITVKGARENNLKNIDVKIPLNQIVGIAGVSGSGKSSLTNEILYKRLARDLNRARCIPGAHDDIEGLEQLDKVIDIDQSPIGRTPRSNPATYTGVFDMIRDLFASTPDAKARGYQKGRFSFNVKGGRCEACSGDGILKIEMHFLPDVYVPCEVCQGKRYNRETLEVKYKGKSIYDVLNMTVEEALEFFQNVPSIARKIQTLYDVGLSYIRLGQPSTELSGGEAQRIKLATELSKRSTGKTIYILDEPTT
;
A
#
# COMPACT_ATOMS: atom_id res chain seq x y z
N MET A 1 -33.45 31.39 24.63
CA MET A 1 -32.27 30.49 24.74
C MET A 1 -31.13 31.34 25.30
N ALA A 2 -30.59 31.03 26.48
CA ALA A 2 -29.44 31.73 27.03
C ALA A 2 -28.26 31.53 26.05
N LYS A 3 -27.57 32.61 25.63
CA LYS A 3 -26.35 32.56 24.86
C LYS A 3 -25.35 31.74 25.65
N LYS A 4 -25.02 30.51 25.18
CA LYS A 4 -23.95 29.70 25.74
C LYS A 4 -22.66 30.52 25.66
N GLU A 5 -22.00 30.75 26.79
CA GLU A 5 -20.75 31.51 26.83
C GLU A 5 -19.72 30.76 25.95
N ARG A 6 -19.23 31.41 24.90
CA ARG A 6 -18.24 30.80 23.96
C ARG A 6 -16.94 30.53 24.71
N LYS A 7 -16.49 29.28 24.71
CA LYS A 7 -15.18 28.89 25.20
C LYS A 7 -14.18 28.98 24.05
N TYR A 8 -12.96 29.38 24.33
CA TYR A 8 -11.92 29.58 23.31
C TYR A 8 -10.66 28.74 23.61
N ILE A 9 -9.99 28.28 22.57
CA ILE A 9 -8.57 27.92 22.58
C ILE A 9 -7.84 29.25 22.35
N ARG A 10 -7.11 29.73 23.36
CA ARG A 10 -6.36 30.99 23.29
C ARG A 10 -4.91 30.72 23.05
N ILE A 11 -4.40 31.14 21.90
CA ILE A 11 -3.01 30.98 21.48
C ILE A 11 -2.36 32.37 21.57
N ARG A 12 -1.17 32.42 22.19
CA ARG A 12 -0.41 33.67 22.37
C ARG A 12 1.05 33.41 21.95
N GLY A 13 1.57 34.32 21.13
CA GLY A 13 2.95 34.33 20.72
C GLY A 13 3.36 33.12 19.92
N ALA A 14 2.54 32.58 19.02
CA ALA A 14 2.92 31.46 18.16
C ALA A 14 3.93 31.90 17.11
N SER A 15 5.08 31.24 17.09
CA SER A 15 6.26 31.60 16.29
C SER A 15 6.89 30.39 15.58
N GLU A 16 6.12 29.30 15.35
CA GLU A 16 6.60 28.15 14.60
C GLU A 16 6.79 28.49 13.12
N HIS A 17 7.91 28.05 12.56
CA HIS A 17 8.32 28.26 11.18
C HIS A 17 8.23 29.73 10.72
N ASN A 18 7.24 30.09 9.92
CA ASN A 18 7.03 31.43 9.40
C ASN A 18 6.01 32.26 10.17
N LEU A 19 5.43 31.75 11.25
CA LEU A 19 4.49 32.49 12.08
C LEU A 19 5.16 33.67 12.79
N LYS A 20 4.57 34.85 12.70
CA LYS A 20 5.14 36.12 13.22
C LYS A 20 4.61 36.47 14.61
N HIS A 21 4.85 35.61 15.59
CA HIS A 21 4.47 35.83 16.98
C HIS A 21 2.98 36.19 17.12
N ILE A 22 2.12 35.35 16.51
CA ILE A 22 0.70 35.66 16.36
C ILE A 22 -0.10 35.27 17.60
N ASP A 23 -1.14 36.08 17.84
CA ASP A 23 -2.19 35.85 18.83
C ASP A 23 -3.50 35.50 18.11
N VAL A 24 -4.13 34.41 18.49
CA VAL A 24 -5.42 34.01 17.91
C VAL A 24 -6.30 33.29 18.92
N ASP A 25 -7.61 33.58 18.90
CA ASP A 25 -8.63 32.93 19.70
C ASP A 25 -9.51 32.08 18.79
N ILE A 26 -9.48 30.75 18.97
CA ILE A 26 -10.23 29.76 18.20
C ILE A 26 -11.40 29.27 19.06
N PRO A 27 -12.66 29.40 18.60
CA PRO A 27 -13.80 28.93 19.38
C PRO A 27 -13.81 27.40 19.51
N ARG A 28 -14.17 26.91 20.70
CA ARG A 28 -14.32 25.50 21.00
C ARG A 28 -15.71 24.99 20.63
N ASP A 29 -15.78 23.69 20.35
CA ASP A 29 -17.03 22.97 20.03
C ASP A 29 -17.72 23.56 18.77
N GLU A 30 -16.90 24.12 17.86
CA GLU A 30 -17.30 24.71 16.59
C GLU A 30 -16.48 24.15 15.44
N PHE A 31 -16.97 24.36 14.21
CA PHE A 31 -16.28 24.01 12.97
C PHE A 31 -15.50 25.24 12.52
N VAL A 32 -14.17 25.18 12.65
CA VAL A 32 -13.23 26.27 12.35
C VAL A 32 -12.41 25.93 11.13
N VAL A 33 -12.34 26.84 10.18
CA VAL A 33 -11.49 26.70 8.98
C VAL A 33 -10.31 27.65 9.07
N LEU A 34 -9.10 27.10 8.89
CA LEU A 34 -7.86 27.86 8.68
C LEU A 34 -7.63 27.98 7.18
N THR A 35 -7.60 29.19 6.65
CA THR A 35 -7.43 29.44 5.22
C THR A 35 -6.31 30.43 4.95
N GLY A 36 -5.95 30.62 3.67
CA GLY A 36 -4.87 31.51 3.19
C GLY A 36 -4.08 30.87 2.06
N LEU A 37 -3.09 31.56 1.51
CA LEU A 37 -2.23 31.08 0.43
C LEU A 37 -1.40 29.84 0.85
N SER A 38 -0.98 29.02 -0.11
CA SER A 38 0.03 27.98 0.14
C SER A 38 1.30 28.59 0.73
N GLY A 39 1.84 27.98 1.81
CA GLY A 39 3.02 28.52 2.49
C GLY A 39 2.73 29.72 3.41
N SER A 40 1.47 30.13 3.64
CA SER A 40 1.15 31.27 4.52
C SER A 40 1.32 30.97 6.02
N GLY A 41 1.47 29.70 6.44
CA GLY A 41 1.61 29.32 7.84
C GLY A 41 0.40 28.57 8.44
N LYS A 42 -0.60 28.20 7.64
CA LYS A 42 -1.78 27.43 8.09
C LYS A 42 -1.40 26.13 8.78
N SER A 43 -0.59 25.32 8.13
CA SER A 43 -0.16 24.04 8.68
C SER A 43 0.75 24.22 9.89
N SER A 44 1.59 25.26 9.91
CA SER A 44 2.42 25.62 11.07
C SER A 44 1.56 25.94 12.31
N LEU A 45 0.43 26.64 12.12
CA LEU A 45 -0.50 26.91 13.23
C LEU A 45 -1.27 25.63 13.62
N ALA A 46 -1.84 24.91 12.65
CA ALA A 46 -2.70 23.76 12.89
C ALA A 46 -1.94 22.56 13.48
N PHE A 47 -0.86 22.12 12.79
CA PHE A 47 -0.17 20.88 13.12
C PHE A 47 1.04 21.13 14.01
N ASP A 48 1.93 22.05 13.64
CA ASP A 48 3.19 22.25 14.34
C ASP A 48 3.02 23.04 15.66
N THR A 49 1.90 23.75 15.82
CA THR A 49 1.58 24.48 17.06
C THR A 49 0.44 23.83 17.85
N ILE A 50 -0.78 23.79 17.33
CA ILE A 50 -1.97 23.33 18.10
C ILE A 50 -1.93 21.83 18.35
N TYR A 51 -1.74 21.03 17.28
CA TYR A 51 -1.69 19.57 17.43
C TYR A 51 -0.48 19.13 18.24
N ALA A 52 0.71 19.66 17.93
CA ALA A 52 1.93 19.34 18.64
C ALA A 52 1.82 19.59 20.15
N GLU A 53 1.29 20.74 20.56
CA GLU A 53 1.08 21.04 21.98
C GLU A 53 0.01 20.15 22.61
N GLY A 54 -1.08 19.85 21.87
CA GLY A 54 -2.13 18.94 22.36
C GLY A 54 -1.60 17.54 22.61
N GLN A 55 -0.80 17.00 21.66
CA GLN A 55 -0.12 15.72 21.79
C GLN A 55 0.90 15.73 22.94
N ARG A 56 1.71 16.78 23.05
CA ARG A 56 2.72 16.90 24.11
C ARG A 56 2.07 16.82 25.50
N ARG A 57 0.97 17.59 25.73
CA ARG A 57 0.22 17.56 27.00
C ARG A 57 -0.41 16.20 27.27
N TYR A 58 -0.95 15.56 26.26
CA TYR A 58 -1.49 14.21 26.39
C TYR A 58 -0.40 13.23 26.82
N MET A 59 0.76 13.27 26.15
CA MET A 59 1.91 12.42 26.46
C MET A 59 2.46 12.67 27.86
N GLU A 60 2.49 13.92 28.32
CA GLU A 60 2.90 14.28 29.69
C GLU A 60 1.95 13.74 30.76
N SER A 61 0.68 13.55 30.43
CA SER A 61 -0.32 12.96 31.33
C SER A 61 -0.15 11.44 31.51
N LEU A 62 0.59 10.78 30.62
CA LEU A 62 0.83 9.34 30.69
C LEU A 62 1.85 8.96 31.78
N SER A 63 1.87 7.69 32.16
CA SER A 63 2.85 7.17 33.13
C SER A 63 4.29 7.35 32.65
N SER A 64 5.24 7.44 33.59
CA SER A 64 6.68 7.56 33.27
C SER A 64 7.17 6.40 32.40
N TYR A 65 6.62 5.22 32.59
CA TYR A 65 6.92 4.04 31.78
C TYR A 65 6.47 4.22 30.32
N ALA A 66 5.23 4.67 30.10
CA ALA A 66 4.73 4.91 28.74
C ALA A 66 5.53 6.03 28.03
N ARG A 67 5.94 7.07 28.76
CA ARG A 67 6.78 8.17 28.22
C ARG A 67 8.15 7.72 27.75
N GLN A 68 8.76 6.72 28.41
CA GLN A 68 10.05 6.15 27.97
C GLN A 68 9.96 5.48 26.60
N PHE A 69 8.81 4.88 26.27
CA PHE A 69 8.59 4.22 24.96
C PHE A 69 8.21 5.18 23.85
N LEU A 70 7.48 6.26 24.19
CA LEU A 70 6.90 7.17 23.20
C LEU A 70 7.80 8.38 22.87
N GLY A 71 8.89 8.55 23.63
CA GLY A 71 9.84 9.66 23.47
C GLY A 71 9.34 10.97 24.08
N GLN A 72 10.23 11.95 24.20
CA GLN A 72 9.87 13.32 24.55
C GLN A 72 9.54 14.10 23.27
N MET A 73 8.38 14.72 23.22
CA MET A 73 8.04 15.67 22.17
C MET A 73 8.60 17.04 22.53
N GLU A 74 9.22 17.71 21.57
CA GLU A 74 9.67 19.08 21.73
C GLU A 74 8.47 20.01 21.94
N LYS A 75 8.64 21.02 22.79
CA LYS A 75 7.62 22.05 22.99
C LYS A 75 7.59 22.94 21.75
N PRO A 76 6.43 23.13 21.10
CA PRO A 76 6.33 24.08 20.00
C PRO A 76 6.69 25.49 20.45
N ASN A 77 7.19 26.29 19.52
CA ASN A 77 7.58 27.68 19.76
C ASN A 77 6.34 28.58 19.92
N VAL A 78 5.74 28.52 21.07
CA VAL A 78 4.55 29.28 21.45
C VAL A 78 4.67 29.67 22.92
N GLU A 79 4.30 30.90 23.24
CA GLU A 79 4.34 31.37 24.65
C GLU A 79 3.32 30.63 25.49
N LYS A 80 2.06 30.62 25.04
CA LYS A 80 0.95 30.05 25.81
C LYS A 80 -0.20 29.57 24.96
N ILE A 81 -0.75 28.39 25.29
CA ILE A 81 -2.01 27.89 24.75
C ILE A 81 -2.92 27.51 25.93
N GLU A 82 -4.10 28.15 26.01
CA GLU A 82 -5.12 27.84 27.01
C GLU A 82 -6.36 27.20 26.37
N GLY A 83 -7.08 26.39 27.12
CA GLY A 83 -8.35 25.80 26.68
C GLY A 83 -8.20 24.66 25.65
N LEU A 84 -7.00 24.16 25.42
CA LEU A 84 -6.76 23.09 24.45
C LEU A 84 -7.28 21.74 24.96
N SER A 85 -8.08 21.06 24.14
CA SER A 85 -8.54 19.69 24.35
C SER A 85 -7.49 18.69 23.85
N PRO A 86 -7.59 17.38 24.21
CA PRO A 86 -6.82 16.34 23.53
C PRO A 86 -6.98 16.46 22.02
N ALA A 87 -5.88 16.40 21.27
CA ALA A 87 -5.87 16.68 19.84
C ALA A 87 -5.63 15.41 19.03
N ILE A 88 -6.37 15.24 17.93
CA ILE A 88 -6.20 14.15 16.96
C ILE A 88 -5.97 14.77 15.59
N SER A 89 -4.89 14.34 14.91
CA SER A 89 -4.57 14.77 13.57
C SER A 89 -5.06 13.75 12.52
N ILE A 90 -5.64 14.28 11.44
CA ILE A 90 -6.02 13.52 10.26
C ILE A 90 -5.33 14.18 9.06
N ASP A 91 -4.07 13.84 8.86
CA ASP A 91 -3.23 14.37 7.79
C ASP A 91 -3.33 13.57 6.49
N GLN A 92 -2.80 14.14 5.40
CA GLN A 92 -2.76 13.51 4.09
C GLN A 92 -1.51 12.64 3.85
N LYS A 93 -0.43 12.90 4.60
CA LYS A 93 0.92 12.39 4.29
C LYS A 93 1.16 10.91 4.59
N SER A 94 0.40 10.26 5.45
CA SER A 94 0.67 8.90 5.90
C SER A 94 -0.14 7.85 5.16
N THR A 95 0.25 7.50 3.94
CA THR A 95 -0.22 6.25 3.32
C THR A 95 0.56 5.08 3.90
N ASN A 96 -0.14 4.18 4.58
CA ASN A 96 0.47 2.94 5.07
C ASN A 96 0.88 2.06 3.88
N ARG A 97 2.19 1.90 3.68
CA ARG A 97 2.77 1.11 2.58
C ARG A 97 2.87 -0.38 2.89
N ASN A 98 2.34 -0.82 4.03
CA ASN A 98 2.35 -2.24 4.35
C ASN A 98 1.46 -3.00 3.35
N PRO A 99 2.00 -3.95 2.57
CA PRO A 99 1.25 -4.68 1.54
C PRO A 99 0.13 -5.56 2.13
N ARG A 100 0.14 -5.81 3.43
CA ARG A 100 -0.89 -6.57 4.13
C ARG A 100 -2.03 -5.71 4.64
N SER A 101 -1.86 -4.39 4.72
CA SER A 101 -2.93 -3.49 5.16
C SER A 101 -3.99 -3.31 4.09
N THR A 102 -5.25 -3.45 4.48
CA THR A 102 -6.43 -3.24 3.62
C THR A 102 -7.36 -2.21 4.24
N VAL A 103 -8.31 -1.70 3.47
CA VAL A 103 -9.36 -0.82 4.00
C VAL A 103 -10.05 -1.46 5.18
N GLY A 104 -10.43 -2.75 5.09
CA GLY A 104 -11.10 -3.47 6.16
C GLY A 104 -10.28 -3.61 7.45
N THR A 105 -8.94 -3.75 7.35
CA THR A 105 -8.08 -3.84 8.54
C THR A 105 -7.83 -2.50 9.19
N VAL A 106 -7.72 -1.42 8.41
CA VAL A 106 -7.51 -0.06 8.96
C VAL A 106 -8.77 0.48 9.63
N THR A 107 -9.94 0.11 9.11
CA THR A 107 -11.24 0.50 9.69
C THR A 107 -11.72 -0.44 10.81
N GLU A 108 -10.94 -1.48 11.13
CA GLU A 108 -11.28 -2.54 12.08
C GLU A 108 -12.52 -3.39 11.68
N ILE A 109 -13.19 -3.06 10.58
CA ILE A 109 -14.38 -3.79 10.10
C ILE A 109 -14.04 -5.26 9.84
N TYR A 110 -12.84 -5.54 9.35
CA TYR A 110 -12.38 -6.91 9.09
C TYR A 110 -12.29 -7.75 10.39
N ASP A 111 -11.92 -7.13 11.51
CA ASP A 111 -11.84 -7.84 12.79
C ASP A 111 -13.23 -8.21 13.32
N TYR A 112 -14.22 -7.37 13.10
CA TYR A 112 -15.61 -7.72 13.38
C TYR A 112 -16.12 -8.83 12.46
N PHE A 113 -15.77 -8.84 11.18
CA PHE A 113 -16.11 -9.95 10.29
C PHE A 113 -15.43 -11.26 10.73
N ARG A 114 -14.17 -11.23 11.14
CA ARG A 114 -13.49 -12.41 11.69
C ARG A 114 -14.22 -12.98 12.89
N LEU A 115 -14.68 -12.12 13.79
CA LEU A 115 -15.48 -12.52 14.94
C LEU A 115 -16.82 -13.09 14.51
N LEU A 116 -17.53 -12.44 13.59
CA LEU A 116 -18.81 -12.89 13.07
C LEU A 116 -18.70 -14.29 12.45
N TYR A 117 -17.75 -14.49 11.53
CA TYR A 117 -17.53 -15.78 10.87
C TYR A 117 -17.12 -16.90 11.83
N ALA A 118 -16.35 -16.56 12.86
CA ALA A 118 -15.98 -17.53 13.89
C ALA A 118 -17.14 -17.96 14.79
N ARG A 119 -18.17 -17.11 14.95
CA ARG A 119 -19.29 -17.35 15.86
C ARG A 119 -20.54 -17.91 15.19
N ILE A 120 -20.86 -17.43 13.98
CA ILE A 120 -22.08 -17.84 13.28
C ILE A 120 -21.81 -18.45 11.89
N GLY A 121 -20.55 -18.57 11.48
CA GLY A 121 -20.17 -19.14 10.20
C GLY A 121 -20.47 -20.63 10.13
N ILE A 122 -20.95 -21.07 8.97
CA ILE A 122 -21.24 -22.48 8.69
C ILE A 122 -20.08 -23.04 7.86
N PRO A 123 -19.30 -23.99 8.40
CA PRO A 123 -18.19 -24.59 7.68
C PRO A 123 -18.67 -25.59 6.62
N HIS A 124 -17.99 -25.57 5.49
CA HIS A 124 -18.20 -26.49 4.38
C HIS A 124 -16.89 -27.21 4.05
N CYS A 125 -17.01 -28.37 3.44
CA CYS A 125 -15.84 -29.09 2.96
C CYS A 125 -15.19 -28.32 1.78
N PRO A 126 -13.89 -27.98 1.85
CA PRO A 126 -13.22 -27.26 0.78
C PRO A 126 -13.12 -28.05 -0.54
N ASN A 127 -13.33 -29.38 -0.50
CA ASN A 127 -13.26 -30.23 -1.69
C ASN A 127 -14.63 -30.53 -2.31
N CYS A 128 -15.64 -30.86 -1.50
CA CYS A 128 -16.96 -31.27 -2.00
C CYS A 128 -18.08 -30.27 -1.72
N GLY A 129 -17.82 -29.22 -0.94
CA GLY A 129 -18.80 -28.17 -0.64
C GLY A 129 -19.91 -28.55 0.34
N LYS A 130 -19.94 -29.78 0.87
CA LYS A 130 -20.94 -30.20 1.84
C LYS A 130 -20.75 -29.48 3.17
N GLU A 131 -21.84 -29.14 3.84
CA GLU A 131 -21.83 -28.59 5.19
C GLU A 131 -21.23 -29.59 6.18
N ILE A 132 -20.35 -29.09 7.06
CA ILE A 132 -19.69 -29.89 8.09
C ILE A 132 -20.21 -29.47 9.46
N LYS A 133 -20.71 -30.45 10.23
CA LYS A 133 -21.22 -30.24 11.60
C LYS A 133 -20.38 -30.98 12.61
N LYS A 134 -20.22 -30.41 13.82
CA LYS A 134 -19.75 -31.14 14.97
C LYS A 134 -20.86 -32.12 15.39
N GLN A 135 -20.49 -33.35 15.69
CA GLN A 135 -21.43 -34.35 16.20
C GLN A 135 -21.19 -34.54 17.70
N THR A 136 -22.26 -34.52 18.48
CA THR A 136 -22.18 -34.89 19.90
C THR A 136 -22.11 -36.40 20.04
N VAL A 137 -21.61 -36.89 21.19
CA VAL A 137 -21.56 -38.32 21.48
C VAL A 137 -22.95 -38.94 21.36
N ASP A 138 -23.99 -38.27 21.86
CA ASP A 138 -25.38 -38.77 21.77
C ASP A 138 -25.84 -38.94 20.33
N GLN A 139 -25.50 -37.95 19.45
CA GLN A 139 -25.83 -38.06 18.02
C GLN A 139 -25.08 -39.19 17.32
N MET A 140 -23.83 -39.47 17.71
CA MET A 140 -23.06 -40.60 17.19
C MET A 140 -23.71 -41.93 17.63
N VAL A 141 -24.10 -42.04 18.90
CA VAL A 141 -24.81 -43.18 19.43
C VAL A 141 -26.12 -43.39 18.68
N ASP A 142 -26.94 -42.35 18.54
CA ASP A 142 -28.22 -42.43 17.83
C ASP A 142 -28.08 -42.89 16.37
N GLN A 143 -27.00 -42.44 15.68
CA GLN A 143 -26.75 -42.89 14.32
C GLN A 143 -26.29 -44.34 14.23
N ILE A 144 -25.43 -44.77 15.15
CA ILE A 144 -24.96 -46.17 15.21
C ILE A 144 -26.14 -47.10 15.58
N MET A 145 -27.01 -46.68 16.49
CA MET A 145 -28.18 -47.49 16.91
C MET A 145 -29.27 -47.62 15.81
N LYS A 146 -29.21 -46.77 14.73
CA LYS A 146 -30.06 -46.94 13.53
C LYS A 146 -29.62 -48.07 12.62
N LEU A 147 -28.43 -48.64 12.81
CA LEU A 147 -27.98 -49.81 12.08
C LEU A 147 -28.90 -51.03 12.37
N PRO A 148 -29.03 -51.97 11.43
CA PRO A 148 -29.84 -53.14 11.63
C PRO A 148 -29.43 -53.92 12.88
N GLU A 149 -30.42 -54.51 13.61
CA GLU A 149 -30.13 -55.37 14.75
C GLU A 149 -29.18 -56.51 14.37
N ARG A 150 -28.28 -56.88 15.29
CA ARG A 150 -27.22 -57.89 15.14
C ARG A 150 -26.07 -57.47 14.19
N THR A 151 -26.01 -56.21 13.71
CA THR A 151 -24.83 -55.71 12.99
C THR A 151 -23.62 -55.74 13.90
N ARG A 152 -22.53 -56.36 13.40
CA ARG A 152 -21.25 -56.40 14.12
C ARG A 152 -20.44 -55.18 13.77
N ILE A 153 -20.05 -54.41 14.78
CA ILE A 153 -19.26 -53.19 14.62
C ILE A 153 -18.00 -53.26 15.47
N GLN A 154 -16.95 -52.59 14.99
CA GLN A 154 -15.78 -52.29 15.81
C GLN A 154 -15.51 -50.77 15.81
N LEU A 155 -15.20 -50.28 17.01
CA LEU A 155 -14.91 -48.89 17.26
C LEU A 155 -13.40 -48.66 17.15
N LEU A 156 -12.98 -47.82 16.25
CA LEU A 156 -11.59 -47.56 15.92
C LEU A 156 -11.20 -46.13 16.28
N ALA A 157 -10.07 -45.96 16.95
CA ALA A 157 -9.46 -44.68 17.22
C ALA A 157 -8.34 -44.40 16.22
N PRO A 158 -8.52 -43.54 15.23
CA PRO A 158 -7.47 -43.17 14.25
C PRO A 158 -6.40 -42.29 14.91
N VAL A 159 -5.26 -42.88 15.27
CA VAL A 159 -4.16 -42.20 15.97
C VAL A 159 -3.03 -41.72 15.04
N VAL A 160 -2.87 -42.35 13.87
CA VAL A 160 -1.93 -41.95 12.81
C VAL A 160 -2.67 -41.93 11.49
N ARG A 161 -2.57 -40.81 10.79
CA ARG A 161 -3.13 -40.61 9.43
C ARG A 161 -2.07 -40.13 8.44
N GLY A 162 -1.73 -40.99 7.50
CA GLY A 162 -0.84 -40.61 6.37
C GLY A 162 0.56 -40.14 6.78
N ARG A 163 1.08 -40.59 7.94
CA ARG A 163 2.41 -40.20 8.42
C ARG A 163 3.43 -41.29 8.19
N LYS A 164 4.66 -40.88 7.79
CA LYS A 164 5.80 -41.79 7.67
C LYS A 164 6.36 -42.14 9.06
N GLY A 165 6.85 -43.37 9.22
CA GLY A 165 7.51 -43.80 10.46
C GLY A 165 7.22 -45.25 10.81
N GLU A 166 7.99 -45.84 11.70
CA GLU A 166 7.82 -47.18 12.22
C GLU A 166 6.82 -47.27 13.36
N HIS A 167 6.47 -46.15 13.99
CA HIS A 167 5.46 -45.96 15.05
C HIS A 167 5.55 -46.91 16.26
N GLN A 168 6.72 -47.50 16.53
CA GLN A 168 6.93 -48.50 17.60
C GLN A 168 6.51 -47.98 18.99
N LYS A 169 6.82 -46.75 19.32
CA LYS A 169 6.42 -46.12 20.60
C LYS A 169 4.90 -46.07 20.79
N LEU A 170 4.17 -45.84 19.69
CA LEU A 170 2.70 -45.84 19.73
C LEU A 170 2.13 -47.23 20.04
N PHE A 171 2.67 -48.25 19.40
CA PHE A 171 2.27 -49.62 19.67
C PHE A 171 2.56 -50.04 21.12
N GLU A 172 3.73 -49.69 21.65
CA GLU A 172 4.07 -49.93 23.05
C GLU A 172 3.12 -49.20 24.01
N GLN A 173 2.79 -47.94 23.69
CA GLN A 173 1.88 -47.14 24.51
C GLN A 173 0.47 -47.74 24.48
N ALA A 174 -0.06 -48.10 23.31
CA ALA A 174 -1.37 -48.76 23.17
C ALA A 174 -1.41 -50.10 23.95
N LYS A 175 -0.34 -50.89 23.87
CA LYS A 175 -0.22 -52.15 24.63
C LYS A 175 -0.22 -51.90 26.14
N ARG A 176 0.52 -50.90 26.64
CA ARG A 176 0.55 -50.52 28.05
C ARG A 176 -0.81 -50.03 28.55
N SER A 177 -1.58 -49.37 27.69
CA SER A 177 -2.94 -48.90 27.99
C SER A 177 -3.99 -50.00 27.93
N GLY A 178 -3.59 -51.27 27.67
CA GLY A 178 -4.48 -52.46 27.74
C GLY A 178 -5.21 -52.77 26.43
N TYR A 179 -4.90 -52.07 25.32
CA TYR A 179 -5.48 -52.42 24.01
C TYR A 179 -4.82 -53.69 23.46
N VAL A 180 -5.60 -54.47 22.74
CA VAL A 180 -5.16 -55.79 22.25
C VAL A 180 -4.87 -55.77 20.76
N ARG A 181 -5.55 -54.88 19.99
CA ARG A 181 -5.50 -54.89 18.51
C ARG A 181 -5.37 -53.49 17.96
N VAL A 182 -4.68 -53.41 16.82
CA VAL A 182 -4.58 -52.23 15.97
C VAL A 182 -4.89 -52.60 14.54
N GLN A 183 -5.45 -51.68 13.80
CA GLN A 183 -5.57 -51.78 12.34
C GLN A 183 -4.49 -50.87 11.71
N VAL A 184 -3.73 -51.42 10.80
CA VAL A 184 -2.69 -50.68 10.07
C VAL A 184 -2.93 -50.85 8.57
N ASP A 185 -3.15 -49.73 7.87
CA ASP A 185 -3.45 -49.73 6.45
C ASP A 185 -4.58 -50.69 6.05
N GLY A 186 -5.62 -50.79 6.90
CA GLY A 186 -6.77 -51.67 6.73
C GLY A 186 -6.58 -53.13 7.19
N ASN A 187 -5.40 -53.52 7.64
CA ASN A 187 -5.13 -54.89 8.17
C ASN A 187 -5.09 -54.90 9.70
N THR A 188 -5.75 -55.84 10.31
CA THR A 188 -5.79 -55.98 11.77
C THR A 188 -4.59 -56.79 12.25
N TYR A 189 -3.87 -56.25 13.25
CA TYR A 189 -2.75 -56.90 13.93
C TYR A 189 -3.00 -56.99 15.43
N GLU A 190 -2.45 -58.04 16.07
CA GLU A 190 -2.43 -58.10 17.51
C GLU A 190 -1.20 -57.42 18.10
N LEU A 191 -1.36 -56.56 19.11
CA LEU A 191 -0.27 -55.86 19.77
C LEU A 191 0.68 -56.79 20.56
N THR A 192 0.42 -58.07 20.60
CA THR A 192 1.33 -59.11 21.08
C THR A 192 2.39 -59.48 20.06
N GLU A 193 2.11 -59.24 18.76
CA GLU A 193 2.99 -59.53 17.66
C GLU A 193 3.94 -58.36 17.39
N GLU A 194 5.12 -58.65 16.76
CA GLU A 194 6.06 -57.63 16.34
C GLU A 194 5.59 -56.99 15.01
N ILE A 195 5.04 -55.76 15.08
CA ILE A 195 4.54 -55.03 13.91
C ILE A 195 5.68 -54.21 13.31
N LYS A 196 6.17 -54.62 12.14
CA LYS A 196 7.26 -53.90 11.38
C LYS A 196 6.67 -53.07 10.26
N LEU A 197 6.80 -51.76 10.35
CA LEU A 197 6.35 -50.82 9.32
C LEU A 197 7.54 -50.22 8.58
N ASP A 198 7.33 -49.88 7.31
CA ASP A 198 8.34 -49.21 6.49
C ASP A 198 8.40 -47.71 6.82
N LYS A 199 9.51 -47.27 7.38
CA LYS A 199 9.72 -45.88 7.80
C LYS A 199 9.55 -44.84 6.70
N ASN A 200 9.63 -45.26 5.41
CA ASN A 200 9.55 -44.36 4.25
C ASN A 200 8.14 -44.28 3.66
N LYS A 201 7.25 -45.19 4.02
CA LYS A 201 5.85 -45.21 3.60
C LYS A 201 4.97 -44.44 4.56
N LYS A 202 3.86 -43.91 4.04
CA LYS A 202 2.81 -43.30 4.84
C LYS A 202 1.90 -44.39 5.34
N HIS A 203 1.60 -44.40 6.65
CA HIS A 203 0.75 -45.36 7.30
C HIS A 203 -0.46 -44.72 7.94
N ASN A 204 -1.57 -45.44 7.97
CA ASN A 204 -2.75 -45.16 8.79
C ASN A 204 -2.79 -46.17 9.89
N ILE A 205 -2.98 -45.76 11.15
CA ILE A 205 -3.03 -46.64 12.31
C ILE A 205 -4.24 -46.27 13.14
N GLU A 206 -5.12 -47.23 13.33
CA GLU A 206 -6.32 -47.16 14.17
C GLU A 206 -6.22 -48.17 15.31
N ILE A 207 -6.47 -47.70 16.55
CA ILE A 207 -6.55 -48.59 17.72
C ILE A 207 -7.97 -49.15 17.79
N VAL A 208 -8.13 -50.45 17.87
CA VAL A 208 -9.42 -51.10 18.08
C VAL A 208 -9.76 -50.99 19.56
N VAL A 209 -10.74 -50.13 19.90
CA VAL A 209 -11.12 -49.87 21.28
C VAL A 209 -12.17 -50.85 21.78
N ASP A 210 -13.20 -51.11 21.00
CA ASP A 210 -14.25 -52.07 21.36
C ASP A 210 -14.86 -52.77 20.14
N ARG A 211 -15.44 -53.93 20.34
CA ARG A 211 -16.21 -54.73 19.36
C ARG A 211 -17.59 -55.02 19.93
N LEU A 212 -18.61 -54.54 19.24
CA LEU A 212 -19.99 -54.57 19.70
C LEU A 212 -20.90 -55.19 18.64
N VAL A 213 -22.03 -55.68 19.12
CA VAL A 213 -23.16 -56.11 18.28
C VAL A 213 -24.31 -55.16 18.56
N VAL A 214 -24.84 -54.52 17.54
CA VAL A 214 -25.97 -53.59 17.68
C VAL A 214 -27.19 -54.34 18.15
N LYS A 215 -27.70 -54.01 19.34
CA LYS A 215 -28.90 -54.53 19.96
C LYS A 215 -29.43 -53.53 20.97
N GLU A 216 -30.70 -53.62 21.30
CA GLU A 216 -31.31 -52.78 22.33
C GLU A 216 -30.59 -52.95 23.68
N GLY A 217 -30.31 -51.83 24.38
CA GLY A 217 -29.67 -51.81 25.70
C GLY A 217 -28.14 -51.75 25.73
N ILE A 218 -27.48 -51.53 24.56
CA ILE A 218 -26.01 -51.33 24.51
C ILE A 218 -25.59 -49.86 24.60
N GLU A 219 -26.54 -48.92 24.63
CA GLU A 219 -26.30 -47.45 24.47
C GLU A 219 -25.26 -46.98 25.49
N LYS A 220 -25.38 -47.39 26.76
CA LYS A 220 -24.42 -46.95 27.79
C LYS A 220 -23.00 -47.41 27.50
N ARG A 221 -22.82 -48.71 27.14
CA ARG A 221 -21.50 -49.24 26.80
C ARG A 221 -20.96 -48.62 25.52
N LEU A 222 -21.82 -48.39 24.55
CA LEU A 222 -21.46 -47.70 23.29
C LEU A 222 -21.00 -46.29 23.58
N THR A 223 -21.70 -45.53 24.43
CA THR A 223 -21.31 -44.17 24.86
C THR A 223 -19.93 -44.17 25.52
N ASP A 224 -19.71 -45.02 26.52
CA ASP A 224 -18.43 -45.13 27.23
C ASP A 224 -17.28 -45.48 26.26
N SER A 225 -17.54 -46.40 25.32
CA SER A 225 -16.53 -46.79 24.32
C SER A 225 -16.26 -45.67 23.30
N ILE A 226 -17.27 -44.92 22.87
CA ILE A 226 -17.13 -43.78 22.00
C ILE A 226 -16.30 -42.68 22.68
N GLU A 227 -16.58 -42.33 23.94
CA GLU A 227 -15.82 -41.35 24.70
C GLU A 227 -14.34 -41.73 24.78
N ASN A 228 -14.02 -43.01 25.06
CA ASN A 228 -12.64 -43.49 25.04
C ASN A 228 -11.98 -43.39 23.67
N VAL A 229 -12.69 -43.67 22.58
CA VAL A 229 -12.17 -43.50 21.21
C VAL A 229 -11.85 -42.02 20.91
N LEU A 230 -12.77 -41.14 21.27
CA LEU A 230 -12.65 -39.70 21.00
C LEU A 230 -11.49 -39.08 21.78
N GLU A 231 -11.25 -39.54 23.02
CA GLU A 231 -10.10 -39.12 23.83
C GLU A 231 -8.77 -39.55 23.20
N LEU A 232 -8.67 -40.81 22.74
CA LEU A 232 -7.47 -41.37 22.10
C LEU A 232 -7.13 -40.71 20.75
N SER A 233 -8.14 -40.38 19.99
CA SER A 233 -8.03 -39.91 18.60
C SER A 233 -8.15 -38.40 18.43
N ASN A 234 -8.21 -37.65 19.55
CA ASN A 234 -8.48 -36.21 19.52
C ASN A 234 -9.80 -35.85 18.80
N GLY A 235 -10.87 -36.55 19.16
CA GLY A 235 -12.23 -36.25 18.72
C GLY A 235 -12.67 -36.95 17.44
N LEU A 236 -12.00 -38.00 16.97
CA LEU A 236 -12.36 -38.75 15.78
C LEU A 236 -12.79 -40.17 16.14
N LEU A 237 -13.88 -40.64 15.54
CA LEU A 237 -14.37 -42.01 15.69
C LEU A 237 -14.56 -42.64 14.30
N MET A 238 -14.01 -43.82 14.13
CA MET A 238 -14.34 -44.68 12.99
C MET A 238 -15.10 -45.90 13.50
N VAL A 239 -16.22 -46.19 12.88
CA VAL A 239 -17.04 -47.39 13.16
C VAL A 239 -16.97 -48.26 11.93
N ASP A 240 -16.22 -49.34 12.06
CA ASP A 240 -16.07 -50.32 10.98
C ASP A 240 -17.17 -51.37 11.12
N ILE A 241 -18.01 -51.49 10.12
CA ILE A 241 -19.06 -52.48 10.04
C ILE A 241 -18.46 -53.74 9.41
N ILE A 242 -18.39 -54.82 10.17
CA ILE A 242 -17.85 -56.09 9.65
C ILE A 242 -18.71 -56.54 8.47
N ASP A 243 -18.08 -56.72 7.32
CA ASP A 243 -18.73 -57.02 6.03
C ASP A 243 -19.56 -55.84 5.43
N GLY A 244 -19.35 -54.60 5.87
CA GLY A 244 -20.04 -53.42 5.44
C GLY A 244 -19.13 -52.20 5.25
N GLU A 245 -19.74 -51.01 5.12
CA GLU A 245 -19.00 -49.74 4.95
C GLU A 245 -18.57 -49.15 6.30
N THR A 246 -17.42 -48.52 6.38
CA THR A 246 -16.92 -47.82 7.56
C THR A 246 -17.61 -46.46 7.72
N MET A 247 -18.22 -46.20 8.88
CA MET A 247 -18.76 -44.88 9.21
C MET A 247 -17.70 -44.07 9.95
N GLN A 248 -17.64 -42.79 9.65
CA GLN A 248 -16.74 -41.86 10.34
C GLN A 248 -17.53 -40.75 11.03
N PHE A 249 -17.15 -40.48 12.27
CA PHE A 249 -17.75 -39.45 13.09
C PHE A 249 -16.66 -38.53 13.66
N SER A 250 -17.01 -37.29 13.93
CA SER A 250 -16.08 -36.38 14.54
C SER A 250 -16.74 -35.39 15.49
N GLN A 251 -16.13 -35.21 16.65
CA GLN A 251 -16.41 -34.06 17.52
C GLN A 251 -15.81 -32.77 16.95
N SER A 252 -14.85 -32.90 16.04
CA SER A 252 -14.27 -31.79 15.28
C SER A 252 -15.00 -31.61 13.95
N PHE A 253 -14.78 -30.49 13.28
CA PHE A 253 -15.34 -30.28 11.94
C PHE A 253 -14.63 -31.17 10.91
N SER A 254 -15.22 -32.30 10.53
CA SER A 254 -14.66 -33.17 9.49
C SER A 254 -15.71 -33.56 8.44
N CYS A 255 -15.26 -33.67 7.19
CA CYS A 255 -16.09 -34.12 6.07
C CYS A 255 -16.11 -35.66 6.06
N PRO A 256 -17.28 -36.30 6.15
CA PRO A 256 -17.37 -37.78 6.14
C PRO A 256 -16.91 -38.37 4.79
N ASP A 257 -17.18 -37.67 3.67
CA ASP A 257 -16.88 -38.18 2.31
C ASP A 257 -15.41 -37.99 1.91
N CYS A 258 -14.83 -36.83 2.26
CA CYS A 258 -13.47 -36.47 1.83
C CYS A 258 -12.38 -36.75 2.88
N GLY A 259 -12.77 -37.14 4.12
CA GLY A 259 -11.83 -37.40 5.22
C GLY A 259 -11.00 -36.17 5.67
N ILE A 260 -11.39 -34.97 5.24
CA ILE A 260 -10.74 -33.73 5.64
C ILE A 260 -11.29 -33.29 6.98
N SER A 261 -10.40 -33.03 7.93
CA SER A 261 -10.72 -32.40 9.21
C SER A 261 -10.33 -30.93 9.17
N ILE A 262 -11.24 -30.06 9.58
CA ILE A 262 -10.98 -28.61 9.73
C ILE A 262 -10.72 -28.37 11.22
N ASP A 263 -9.66 -27.62 11.51
CA ASP A 263 -9.34 -27.20 12.87
C ASP A 263 -10.48 -26.34 13.45
N GLU A 264 -10.49 -26.17 14.77
CA GLU A 264 -11.48 -25.32 15.42
C GLU A 264 -11.52 -23.91 14.81
N ILE A 265 -12.74 -23.47 14.47
CA ILE A 265 -12.95 -22.18 13.81
C ILE A 265 -12.89 -21.08 14.85
N GLU A 266 -11.80 -20.34 14.83
CA GLU A 266 -11.53 -19.20 15.70
C GLU A 266 -11.34 -17.93 14.87
N PRO A 267 -11.43 -16.73 15.45
CA PRO A 267 -11.18 -15.48 14.73
C PRO A 267 -9.79 -15.44 14.05
N ARG A 268 -8.78 -16.13 14.61
CA ARG A 268 -7.44 -16.23 14.00
C ARG A 268 -7.44 -17.06 12.70
N SER A 269 -8.38 -17.96 12.50
CA SER A 269 -8.52 -18.75 11.28
C SER A 269 -8.88 -17.90 10.05
N PHE A 270 -9.43 -16.70 10.26
CA PHE A 270 -9.77 -15.75 9.22
C PHE A 270 -8.75 -14.60 9.10
N SER A 271 -7.62 -14.67 9.80
CA SER A 271 -6.57 -13.65 9.72
C SER A 271 -5.55 -14.02 8.65
N PHE A 272 -5.43 -13.20 7.62
CA PHE A 272 -4.36 -13.36 6.62
C PHE A 272 -3.00 -12.87 7.12
N ASN A 273 -2.94 -12.22 8.29
CA ASN A 273 -1.69 -11.83 8.97
C ASN A 273 -1.20 -12.90 9.96
N ASN A 274 -1.96 -13.95 10.14
CA ASN A 274 -1.64 -15.05 11.06
C ASN A 274 -1.41 -16.34 10.26
N PRO A 275 -0.36 -17.15 10.56
CA PRO A 275 -0.09 -18.41 9.87
C PRO A 275 -1.24 -19.43 9.93
N PHE A 276 -2.13 -19.33 10.94
CA PHE A 276 -3.30 -20.20 11.06
C PHE A 276 -4.32 -19.98 9.94
N GLY A 277 -4.55 -18.74 9.51
CA GLY A 277 -5.52 -18.40 8.47
C GLY A 277 -4.90 -18.05 7.12
N ALA A 278 -3.65 -17.63 7.09
CA ALA A 278 -2.99 -17.17 5.85
C ALA A 278 -2.75 -18.32 4.86
N CYS A 279 -2.91 -18.04 3.58
CA CYS A 279 -2.51 -18.96 2.51
C CYS A 279 -1.03 -19.33 2.65
N PRO A 280 -0.67 -20.63 2.63
CA PRO A 280 0.70 -21.07 2.88
C PRO A 280 1.70 -20.69 1.78
N GLU A 281 1.23 -20.40 0.56
CA GLU A 281 2.10 -20.02 -0.55
C GLU A 281 2.42 -18.53 -0.62
N CYS A 282 1.44 -17.66 -0.38
CA CYS A 282 1.63 -16.20 -0.44
C CYS A 282 1.71 -15.55 0.95
N PHE A 283 1.64 -16.34 2.02
CA PHE A 283 1.68 -15.85 3.41
C PHE A 283 0.71 -14.71 3.69
N GLY A 284 -0.48 -14.78 3.10
CA GLY A 284 -1.54 -13.79 3.29
C GLY A 284 -1.43 -12.52 2.41
N LEU A 285 -0.47 -12.46 1.49
CA LEU A 285 -0.36 -11.33 0.56
C LEU A 285 -1.45 -11.34 -0.53
N GLY A 286 -1.89 -12.54 -0.95
CA GLY A 286 -2.86 -12.74 -2.03
C GLY A 286 -2.24 -12.69 -3.42
N TYR A 287 -0.99 -12.29 -3.54
CA TYR A 287 -0.27 -12.17 -4.81
C TYR A 287 1.17 -12.66 -4.68
N LYS A 288 1.81 -12.88 -5.82
CA LYS A 288 3.24 -13.12 -5.95
C LYS A 288 3.83 -12.10 -6.92
N MET A 289 5.08 -11.73 -6.68
CA MET A 289 5.88 -10.98 -7.65
C MET A 289 6.66 -11.99 -8.48
N GLU A 290 6.38 -12.05 -9.76
CA GLU A 290 7.04 -12.98 -10.70
C GLU A 290 7.67 -12.17 -11.84
N PHE A 291 8.85 -12.58 -12.31
CA PHE A 291 9.48 -11.95 -13.46
C PHE A 291 8.61 -12.15 -14.71
N ASP A 292 8.41 -11.07 -15.45
CA ASP A 292 7.50 -11.03 -16.60
C ASP A 292 8.28 -10.88 -17.91
N GLU A 293 7.96 -11.73 -18.89
CA GLU A 293 8.60 -11.70 -20.22
C GLU A 293 8.43 -10.33 -20.90
N GLU A 294 7.25 -9.72 -20.80
CA GLU A 294 6.98 -8.43 -21.47
C GLU A 294 7.76 -7.28 -20.86
N LEU A 295 8.07 -7.36 -19.55
CA LEU A 295 8.92 -6.37 -18.89
C LEU A 295 10.40 -6.62 -19.19
N MET A 296 10.83 -7.88 -19.32
CA MET A 296 12.21 -8.23 -19.67
C MET A 296 12.53 -8.00 -21.15
N ILE A 297 11.52 -8.14 -22.02
CA ILE A 297 11.62 -7.98 -23.49
C ILE A 297 10.50 -7.02 -23.94
N PRO A 298 10.62 -5.72 -23.65
CA PRO A 298 9.54 -4.75 -23.86
C PRO A 298 9.28 -4.42 -25.33
N ASP A 299 10.29 -4.49 -26.20
CA ASP A 299 10.12 -4.28 -27.64
C ASP A 299 10.45 -5.58 -28.40
N LYS A 300 9.41 -6.34 -28.69
CA LYS A 300 9.50 -7.59 -29.42
C LYS A 300 9.82 -7.43 -30.92
N ARG A 301 9.89 -6.18 -31.43
CA ARG A 301 10.31 -5.87 -32.81
C ARG A 301 11.82 -5.89 -32.94
N LEU A 302 12.55 -5.68 -31.84
CA LEU A 302 14.00 -5.79 -31.81
C LEU A 302 14.43 -7.25 -31.85
N SER A 303 15.58 -7.50 -32.47
CA SER A 303 16.28 -8.77 -32.40
C SER A 303 17.11 -8.89 -31.11
N LEU A 304 17.59 -10.10 -30.83
CA LEU A 304 18.48 -10.31 -29.66
C LEU A 304 19.80 -9.56 -29.82
N ALA A 305 20.33 -9.45 -31.05
CA ALA A 305 21.54 -8.68 -31.36
C ALA A 305 21.32 -7.17 -31.25
N GLU A 306 20.11 -6.65 -31.46
CA GLU A 306 19.74 -5.25 -31.29
C GLU A 306 19.37 -4.90 -29.85
N GLY A 307 19.38 -5.86 -28.92
CA GLY A 307 19.14 -5.65 -27.52
C GLY A 307 17.68 -5.78 -27.10
N ALA A 308 16.92 -6.69 -27.65
CA ALA A 308 15.58 -7.01 -27.21
C ALA A 308 15.49 -7.31 -25.69
N ILE A 309 16.53 -7.97 -25.13
CA ILE A 309 16.62 -8.31 -23.71
C ILE A 309 17.13 -7.10 -22.92
N GLN A 310 16.27 -6.52 -22.10
CA GLN A 310 16.57 -5.32 -21.32
C GLN A 310 16.91 -5.59 -19.86
N VAL A 311 16.75 -6.83 -19.39
CA VAL A 311 16.98 -7.18 -17.99
C VAL A 311 18.46 -7.10 -17.62
N MET A 312 18.72 -6.69 -16.38
CA MET A 312 20.07 -6.54 -15.86
C MET A 312 20.91 -7.81 -15.98
N GLY A 313 22.15 -7.59 -16.39
CA GLY A 313 23.12 -8.68 -16.64
C GLY A 313 22.99 -9.33 -18.01
N TRP A 314 21.97 -8.95 -18.81
CA TRP A 314 21.79 -9.37 -20.19
C TRP A 314 21.84 -8.19 -21.20
N GLN A 315 21.99 -6.97 -20.73
CA GLN A 315 22.08 -5.76 -21.55
C GLN A 315 23.33 -5.77 -22.48
N SER A 316 24.39 -6.47 -22.06
CA SER A 316 25.59 -6.68 -22.86
C SER A 316 25.41 -7.68 -24.02
N SER A 317 24.22 -8.19 -24.25
CA SER A 317 23.89 -9.09 -25.37
C SER A 317 24.14 -8.46 -26.75
N THR A 318 24.18 -7.14 -26.84
CA THR A 318 24.54 -6.38 -28.04
C THR A 318 26.06 -6.31 -28.30
N ASP A 319 26.88 -6.52 -27.28
CA ASP A 319 28.34 -6.54 -27.41
C ASP A 319 28.83 -7.94 -27.76
N LYS A 320 29.31 -8.07 -28.99
CA LYS A 320 29.86 -9.34 -29.54
C LYS A 320 31.03 -9.91 -28.73
N LYS A 321 31.66 -9.13 -27.87
CA LYS A 321 32.75 -9.56 -26.97
C LYS A 321 32.25 -10.00 -25.60
N SER A 322 30.98 -9.87 -25.33
CA SER A 322 30.41 -10.23 -24.04
C SER A 322 30.17 -11.73 -23.88
N PHE A 323 30.22 -12.21 -22.66
CA PHE A 323 29.89 -13.59 -22.34
C PHE A 323 28.40 -13.90 -22.59
N THR A 324 27.52 -12.97 -22.37
CA THR A 324 26.08 -13.10 -22.66
C THR A 324 25.82 -13.25 -24.15
N TYR A 325 26.52 -12.51 -25.00
CA TYR A 325 26.44 -12.70 -26.46
C TYR A 325 26.96 -14.11 -26.88
N ALA A 326 28.06 -14.57 -26.27
CA ALA A 326 28.60 -15.91 -26.57
C ALA A 326 27.61 -17.04 -26.20
N ILE A 327 26.86 -16.87 -25.08
CA ILE A 327 25.79 -17.82 -24.72
C ILE A 327 24.68 -17.80 -25.77
N LEU A 328 24.16 -16.60 -26.11
CA LEU A 328 23.09 -16.49 -27.12
C LEU A 328 23.52 -17.03 -28.48
N LYS A 329 24.78 -16.80 -28.87
CA LYS A 329 25.34 -17.34 -30.09
C LYS A 329 25.39 -18.88 -30.09
N ALA A 330 25.86 -19.50 -29.01
CA ALA A 330 25.88 -20.94 -28.86
C ALA A 330 24.45 -21.54 -28.91
N LEU A 331 23.48 -20.88 -28.27
CA LEU A 331 22.07 -21.28 -28.37
C LEU A 331 21.52 -21.15 -29.80
N SER A 332 21.91 -20.09 -30.53
CA SER A 332 21.44 -19.88 -31.91
C SER A 332 21.97 -20.94 -32.86
N GLU A 333 23.23 -21.36 -32.67
CA GLU A 333 23.86 -22.42 -33.43
C GLU A 333 23.24 -23.81 -33.14
N GLU A 334 22.96 -24.12 -31.87
CA GLU A 334 22.40 -25.42 -31.45
C GLU A 334 20.92 -25.56 -31.83
N TYR A 335 20.14 -24.49 -31.68
CA TYR A 335 18.69 -24.50 -31.92
C TYR A 335 18.28 -23.94 -33.29
N GLY A 336 19.24 -23.56 -34.14
CA GLY A 336 19.00 -23.20 -35.55
C GLY A 336 18.20 -21.91 -35.76
N PHE A 337 18.45 -20.86 -34.99
CA PHE A 337 17.83 -19.56 -35.17
C PHE A 337 18.84 -18.41 -35.31
N SER A 338 18.49 -17.30 -35.93
CA SER A 338 19.36 -16.14 -36.07
C SER A 338 19.16 -15.15 -34.94
N LEU A 339 20.25 -14.58 -34.42
CA LEU A 339 20.22 -13.51 -33.42
C LEU A 339 19.70 -12.18 -33.99
N ASP A 340 19.71 -12.03 -35.33
CA ASP A 340 19.23 -10.81 -36.01
C ASP A 340 17.73 -10.86 -36.34
N THR A 341 17.06 -12.00 -36.07
CA THR A 341 15.62 -12.13 -36.25
C THR A 341 14.87 -11.39 -35.15
N PRO A 342 13.86 -10.54 -35.47
CA PRO A 342 13.01 -9.90 -34.46
C PRO A 342 12.41 -10.93 -33.48
N TYR A 343 12.43 -10.61 -32.18
CA TYR A 343 11.99 -11.56 -31.15
C TYR A 343 10.58 -12.12 -31.39
N LYS A 344 9.66 -11.29 -31.89
CA LYS A 344 8.28 -11.71 -32.22
C LYS A 344 8.22 -12.77 -33.34
N GLU A 345 9.22 -12.82 -34.22
CA GLU A 345 9.29 -13.70 -35.37
C GLU A 345 10.04 -15.02 -35.08
N LEU A 346 10.71 -15.09 -33.92
CA LEU A 346 11.34 -16.34 -33.46
C LEU A 346 10.29 -17.43 -33.24
N PRO A 347 10.61 -18.71 -33.55
CA PRO A 347 9.73 -19.83 -33.24
C PRO A 347 9.33 -19.88 -31.78
N ALA A 348 8.09 -20.30 -31.48
CA ALA A 348 7.57 -20.35 -30.11
C ALA A 348 8.46 -21.22 -29.18
N GLU A 349 9.01 -22.30 -29.69
CA GLU A 349 9.94 -23.18 -28.95
C GLU A 349 11.22 -22.46 -28.55
N VAL A 350 11.79 -21.64 -29.45
CA VAL A 350 12.98 -20.83 -29.19
C VAL A 350 12.68 -19.77 -28.13
N ARG A 351 11.56 -19.06 -28.25
CA ARG A 351 11.13 -18.08 -27.26
C ARG A 351 10.94 -18.73 -25.88
N ASN A 352 10.27 -19.89 -25.84
CA ASN A 352 10.10 -20.64 -24.60
C ASN A 352 11.43 -21.10 -24.00
N MET A 353 12.36 -21.57 -24.81
CA MET A 353 13.71 -21.94 -24.38
C MET A 353 14.49 -20.73 -23.83
N LEU A 354 14.42 -19.57 -24.47
CA LEU A 354 15.08 -18.36 -23.98
C LEU A 354 14.53 -17.94 -22.60
N ILE A 355 13.23 -18.05 -22.38
CA ILE A 355 12.58 -17.66 -21.12
C ILE A 355 12.79 -18.71 -20.03
N HIS A 356 12.57 -20.00 -20.32
CA HIS A 356 12.52 -21.08 -19.31
C HIS A 356 13.74 -21.99 -19.28
N GLY A 357 14.64 -21.88 -20.28
CA GLY A 357 15.89 -22.63 -20.35
C GLY A 357 15.84 -23.92 -21.17
N THR A 358 16.99 -24.58 -21.25
CA THR A 358 17.22 -25.77 -22.07
C THR A 358 16.82 -27.08 -21.38
N ASN A 359 16.12 -27.03 -20.25
CA ASN A 359 15.73 -28.21 -19.44
C ASN A 359 16.90 -29.14 -19.10
N GLY A 360 18.07 -28.56 -18.79
CA GLY A 360 19.28 -29.29 -18.40
C GLY A 360 20.18 -29.73 -19.55
N ARG A 361 19.82 -29.47 -20.80
CA ARG A 361 20.73 -29.72 -21.95
C ARG A 361 21.82 -28.66 -21.96
N SER A 362 23.09 -29.12 -21.97
CA SER A 362 24.25 -28.24 -22.05
C SER A 362 24.56 -27.87 -23.49
N VAL A 363 24.97 -26.64 -23.72
CA VAL A 363 25.52 -26.14 -24.98
C VAL A 363 26.97 -25.73 -24.78
N LYS A 364 27.82 -25.92 -25.79
CA LYS A 364 29.22 -25.51 -25.73
C LYS A 364 29.39 -24.05 -26.10
N VAL A 365 29.76 -23.24 -25.13
CA VAL A 365 29.96 -21.79 -25.27
C VAL A 365 31.45 -21.51 -25.46
N TYR A 366 31.81 -20.99 -26.62
CA TYR A 366 33.19 -20.56 -26.94
C TYR A 366 33.29 -19.07 -26.56
N TYR A 367 34.16 -18.75 -25.64
CA TYR A 367 34.35 -17.40 -25.20
C TYR A 367 35.81 -17.00 -25.14
N LYS A 368 36.12 -15.81 -25.71
CA LYS A 368 37.41 -15.17 -25.66
C LYS A 368 37.36 -13.94 -24.83
N GLY A 369 37.79 -14.02 -23.58
CA GLY A 369 37.81 -12.90 -22.64
C GLY A 369 39.21 -12.29 -22.47
N GLN A 370 39.31 -11.27 -21.63
CA GLN A 370 40.58 -10.59 -21.30
C GLN A 370 41.62 -11.52 -20.67
N ARG A 371 41.20 -12.65 -20.06
CA ARG A 371 42.06 -13.62 -19.34
C ARG A 371 42.37 -14.89 -20.12
N GLY A 372 41.96 -14.99 -21.41
CA GLY A 372 42.18 -16.14 -22.27
C GLY A 372 40.92 -16.61 -23.00
N GLU A 373 41.08 -17.66 -23.80
CA GLU A 373 40.02 -18.36 -24.53
C GLU A 373 39.63 -19.63 -23.77
N GLY A 374 38.35 -19.95 -23.74
CA GLY A 374 37.81 -21.13 -23.07
C GLY A 374 36.53 -21.65 -23.71
N VAL A 375 36.28 -22.93 -23.50
CA VAL A 375 35.05 -23.62 -23.88
C VAL A 375 34.33 -23.99 -22.60
N TYR A 376 33.07 -23.59 -22.47
CA TYR A 376 32.27 -23.83 -21.28
C TYR A 376 31.05 -24.66 -21.68
N ASP A 377 30.80 -25.74 -20.96
CA ASP A 377 29.56 -26.51 -21.10
C ASP A 377 28.50 -25.87 -20.16
N ILE A 378 27.51 -25.20 -20.74
CA ILE A 378 26.49 -24.45 -19.99
C ILE A 378 25.11 -25.03 -20.28
N ALA A 379 24.44 -25.51 -19.22
CA ALA A 379 23.00 -25.75 -19.27
C ALA A 379 22.29 -24.39 -19.02
N PHE A 380 21.75 -23.80 -20.08
CA PHE A 380 21.10 -22.51 -19.98
C PHE A 380 19.81 -22.60 -19.15
N GLU A 381 19.80 -21.95 -18.00
CA GLU A 381 18.69 -22.02 -17.03
C GLU A 381 17.44 -21.21 -17.44
N GLY A 382 17.54 -20.40 -18.51
CA GLY A 382 16.50 -19.45 -18.93
C GLY A 382 16.60 -18.10 -18.26
N LEU A 383 16.05 -17.08 -18.91
CA LEU A 383 16.11 -15.71 -18.41
C LEU A 383 15.45 -15.57 -17.03
N ILE A 384 14.26 -16.13 -16.84
CA ILE A 384 13.51 -16.02 -15.56
C ILE A 384 14.34 -16.58 -14.40
N LYS A 385 14.77 -17.83 -14.49
CA LYS A 385 15.53 -18.47 -13.40
C LYS A 385 16.86 -17.80 -13.13
N ASN A 386 17.55 -17.33 -14.19
CA ASN A 386 18.80 -16.60 -14.06
C ASN A 386 18.63 -15.30 -13.28
N VAL A 387 17.59 -14.54 -13.60
CA VAL A 387 17.30 -13.25 -12.95
C VAL A 387 16.80 -13.46 -11.52
N GLU A 388 15.96 -14.49 -11.28
CA GLU A 388 15.53 -14.88 -9.94
C GLU A 388 16.70 -15.24 -9.03
N ARG A 389 17.65 -16.03 -9.54
CA ARG A 389 18.85 -16.39 -8.79
C ARG A 389 19.66 -15.15 -8.42
N ARG A 390 19.92 -14.28 -9.41
CA ARG A 390 20.66 -13.02 -9.17
C ARG A 390 19.94 -12.09 -8.18
N TYR A 391 18.62 -12.00 -8.23
CA TYR A 391 17.81 -11.24 -7.29
C TYR A 391 17.93 -11.74 -5.85
N ARG A 392 17.99 -13.09 -5.68
CA ARG A 392 18.17 -13.70 -4.35
C ARG A 392 19.60 -13.54 -3.82
N GLU A 393 20.58 -13.61 -4.68
CA GLU A 393 22.00 -13.58 -4.32
C GLU A 393 22.53 -12.16 -4.06
N THR A 394 21.89 -11.14 -4.60
CA THR A 394 22.35 -9.76 -4.42
C THR A 394 22.09 -9.24 -2.99
N GLY A 395 23.15 -8.71 -2.37
CA GLY A 395 23.08 -8.02 -1.08
C GLY A 395 22.75 -6.53 -1.18
N SER A 396 22.59 -6.00 -2.41
CA SER A 396 22.36 -4.57 -2.64
C SER A 396 20.87 -4.27 -2.81
N ASP A 397 20.30 -3.44 -1.94
CA ASP A 397 18.89 -3.04 -2.02
C ASP A 397 18.58 -2.27 -3.31
N THR A 398 19.53 -1.45 -3.79
CA THR A 398 19.40 -0.74 -5.07
C THR A 398 19.29 -1.72 -6.25
N MET A 399 20.11 -2.78 -6.24
CA MET A 399 20.05 -3.82 -7.27
C MET A 399 18.73 -4.61 -7.19
N LYS A 400 18.25 -4.92 -5.99
CA LYS A 400 16.96 -5.57 -5.80
C LYS A 400 15.83 -4.73 -6.39
N GLN A 401 15.78 -3.44 -6.08
CA GLN A 401 14.77 -2.53 -6.64
C GLN A 401 14.81 -2.49 -8.17
N GLN A 402 16.00 -2.52 -8.77
CA GLN A 402 16.13 -2.56 -10.22
C GLN A 402 15.62 -3.87 -10.84
N TYR A 403 15.81 -5.02 -10.16
CA TYR A 403 15.23 -6.29 -10.61
C TYR A 403 13.70 -6.30 -10.44
N GLU A 404 13.17 -5.69 -9.39
CA GLU A 404 11.72 -5.60 -9.14
C GLU A 404 10.97 -4.84 -10.24
N GLU A 405 11.64 -3.95 -10.99
CA GLU A 405 11.07 -3.29 -12.18
C GLU A 405 10.69 -4.26 -13.31
N PHE A 406 11.25 -5.47 -13.30
CA PHE A 406 10.95 -6.53 -14.26
C PHE A 406 9.95 -7.56 -13.74
N MET A 407 9.37 -7.32 -12.57
CA MET A 407 8.39 -8.20 -11.95
C MET A 407 6.97 -7.68 -12.16
N ARG A 408 6.05 -8.60 -12.35
CA ARG A 408 4.62 -8.36 -12.35
C ARG A 408 4.00 -8.93 -11.08
N ILE A 409 3.03 -8.22 -10.54
CA ILE A 409 2.19 -8.71 -9.47
C ILE A 409 1.11 -9.61 -10.08
N THR A 410 1.14 -10.90 -9.75
CA THR A 410 0.16 -11.89 -10.21
C THR A 410 -0.64 -12.43 -9.02
N PRO A 411 -1.95 -12.70 -9.17
CA PRO A 411 -2.72 -13.34 -8.11
C PRO A 411 -2.09 -14.69 -7.73
N CYS A 412 -2.02 -14.99 -6.44
CA CYS A 412 -1.49 -16.26 -5.96
C CYS A 412 -2.33 -17.42 -6.50
N LYS A 413 -1.69 -18.37 -7.17
CA LYS A 413 -2.37 -19.53 -7.79
C LYS A 413 -3.07 -20.44 -6.77
N CYS A 414 -2.54 -20.53 -5.55
CA CYS A 414 -3.09 -21.37 -4.50
C CYS A 414 -4.43 -20.83 -3.95
N CYS A 415 -4.47 -19.52 -3.62
CA CYS A 415 -5.67 -18.90 -3.05
C CYS A 415 -6.47 -18.04 -4.04
N GLY A 416 -6.07 -17.96 -5.31
CA GLY A 416 -6.75 -17.12 -6.31
C GLY A 416 -6.81 -15.64 -5.94
N GLY A 417 -5.87 -15.13 -5.14
CA GLY A 417 -5.88 -13.75 -4.65
C GLY A 417 -6.60 -13.55 -3.31
N GLN A 418 -7.25 -14.57 -2.77
CA GLN A 418 -8.13 -14.46 -1.59
C GLN A 418 -7.39 -14.43 -0.23
N ARG A 419 -6.07 -14.55 -0.21
CA ARG A 419 -5.18 -14.40 0.95
C ARG A 419 -5.27 -15.48 2.04
N LEU A 420 -6.38 -16.20 2.15
CA LEU A 420 -6.68 -17.19 3.19
C LEU A 420 -6.49 -18.62 2.72
N LYS A 421 -6.43 -19.54 3.65
CA LYS A 421 -6.47 -20.99 3.42
C LYS A 421 -7.84 -21.40 2.86
N LYS A 422 -7.87 -22.51 2.13
CA LYS A 422 -9.12 -23.07 1.57
C LYS A 422 -10.15 -23.43 2.62
N GLU A 423 -9.69 -23.93 3.77
CA GLU A 423 -10.53 -24.28 4.91
C GLU A 423 -11.24 -23.06 5.50
N SER A 424 -10.53 -21.93 5.62
CA SER A 424 -11.11 -20.67 6.10
C SER A 424 -12.08 -20.07 5.08
N LEU A 425 -11.80 -20.20 3.80
CA LEU A 425 -12.68 -19.75 2.72
C LEU A 425 -13.93 -20.64 2.54
N ALA A 426 -13.87 -21.85 3.03
CA ALA A 426 -15.02 -22.78 3.02
C ALA A 426 -16.05 -22.50 4.12
N VAL A 427 -15.83 -21.52 4.99
CA VAL A 427 -16.81 -21.07 5.99
C VAL A 427 -17.64 -19.93 5.40
N THR A 428 -18.97 -20.05 5.46
CA THR A 428 -19.90 -19.06 4.92
C THR A 428 -20.88 -18.52 5.96
N VAL A 429 -21.30 -17.28 5.76
CA VAL A 429 -22.43 -16.65 6.46
C VAL A 429 -23.39 -16.17 5.41
N SER A 430 -24.66 -16.57 5.50
CA SER A 430 -25.67 -16.27 4.45
C SER A 430 -25.19 -16.61 3.03
N GLY A 431 -24.50 -17.77 2.88
CA GLY A 431 -24.03 -18.29 1.60
C GLY A 431 -22.76 -17.65 1.01
N LYS A 432 -22.11 -16.71 1.70
CA LYS A 432 -20.88 -16.05 1.24
C LYS A 432 -19.72 -16.22 2.21
N ASN A 433 -18.52 -16.40 1.68
CA ASN A 433 -17.30 -16.42 2.49
C ASN A 433 -16.81 -15.02 2.82
N ILE A 434 -15.85 -14.91 3.74
CA ILE A 434 -15.34 -13.62 4.23
C ILE A 434 -14.67 -12.80 3.13
N TYR A 435 -14.01 -13.43 2.14
CA TYR A 435 -13.39 -12.72 1.04
C TYR A 435 -14.43 -12.16 0.07
N GLU A 436 -15.44 -12.95 -0.29
CA GLU A 436 -16.51 -12.50 -1.18
C GLU A 436 -17.22 -11.27 -0.65
N ILE A 437 -17.50 -11.24 0.66
CA ILE A 437 -18.11 -10.07 1.32
C ILE A 437 -17.16 -8.88 1.31
N THR A 438 -15.91 -9.08 1.67
CA THR A 438 -14.93 -7.98 1.73
C THR A 438 -14.47 -7.47 0.37
N ALA A 439 -14.65 -8.26 -0.69
CA ALA A 439 -14.37 -7.87 -2.07
C ALA A 439 -15.50 -7.04 -2.70
N MET A 440 -16.70 -7.05 -2.12
CA MET A 440 -17.81 -6.19 -2.58
C MET A 440 -17.46 -4.71 -2.43
N SER A 441 -18.05 -3.86 -3.29
CA SER A 441 -18.08 -2.43 -3.02
C SER A 441 -18.84 -2.16 -1.71
N ILE A 442 -18.41 -1.13 -0.96
CA ILE A 442 -19.05 -0.75 0.30
C ILE A 442 -20.55 -0.54 0.13
N ARG A 443 -20.98 0.01 -1.03
CA ARG A 443 -22.39 0.14 -1.38
C ARG A 443 -23.11 -1.20 -1.45
N ASN A 444 -22.53 -2.17 -2.15
CA ASN A 444 -23.11 -3.50 -2.28
C ASN A 444 -23.04 -4.28 -0.97
N LEU A 445 -22.00 -4.04 -0.18
CA LEU A 445 -21.86 -4.61 1.15
C LEU A 445 -22.97 -4.10 2.10
N ASP A 446 -23.25 -2.80 2.09
CA ASP A 446 -24.33 -2.21 2.90
C ASP A 446 -25.69 -2.80 2.52
N ALA A 447 -25.98 -2.93 1.22
CA ALA A 447 -27.20 -3.57 0.73
C ALA A 447 -27.27 -5.03 1.19
N TYR A 448 -26.19 -5.80 1.00
CA TYR A 448 -26.11 -7.20 1.41
C TYR A 448 -26.33 -7.40 2.92
N LEU A 449 -25.72 -6.52 3.76
CA LEU A 449 -25.88 -6.59 5.21
C LEU A 449 -27.33 -6.31 5.68
N LYS A 450 -28.12 -5.57 4.90
CA LYS A 450 -29.53 -5.30 5.17
C LYS A 450 -30.43 -6.47 4.76
N GLU A 451 -30.07 -7.18 3.70
CA GLU A 451 -30.84 -8.29 3.12
C GLU A 451 -30.39 -9.67 3.64
N MET A 452 -29.38 -9.71 4.50
CA MET A 452 -28.78 -10.96 5.02
C MET A 452 -29.83 -11.78 5.78
N GLU A 453 -30.03 -13.02 5.33
CA GLU A 453 -30.90 -14.00 5.99
C GLU A 453 -30.11 -14.79 7.05
N LEU A 454 -30.54 -14.72 8.29
CA LEU A 454 -29.93 -15.41 9.42
C LEU A 454 -31.01 -16.20 10.19
N THR A 455 -30.61 -17.30 10.81
CA THR A 455 -31.48 -18.05 11.72
C THR A 455 -31.65 -17.30 13.03
N GLU A 456 -32.69 -17.63 13.83
CA GLU A 456 -32.90 -17.03 15.15
C GLU A 456 -31.68 -17.18 16.07
N GLN A 457 -30.99 -18.30 16.02
CA GLN A 457 -29.79 -18.55 16.81
C GLN A 457 -28.62 -17.66 16.32
N GLN A 458 -28.48 -17.50 15.02
CA GLN A 458 -27.44 -16.61 14.44
C GLN A 458 -27.70 -15.15 14.78
N HIS A 459 -28.97 -14.71 14.84
CA HIS A 459 -29.36 -13.38 15.31
C HIS A 459 -28.97 -13.15 16.78
N LEU A 460 -29.30 -14.08 17.67
CA LEU A 460 -28.95 -13.99 19.09
C LEU A 460 -27.44 -13.80 19.32
N ILE A 461 -26.62 -14.44 18.51
CA ILE A 461 -25.15 -14.39 18.64
C ILE A 461 -24.55 -13.22 17.88
N GLY A 462 -25.05 -12.92 16.67
CA GLY A 462 -24.41 -12.06 15.69
C GLY A 462 -24.89 -10.62 15.67
N ASP A 463 -26.10 -10.30 16.15
CA ASP A 463 -26.72 -8.98 15.95
C ASP A 463 -25.88 -7.83 16.51
N GLN A 464 -25.21 -8.02 17.66
CA GLN A 464 -24.38 -6.95 18.21
C GLN A 464 -23.15 -6.67 17.35
N VAL A 465 -22.53 -7.72 16.80
CA VAL A 465 -21.38 -7.57 15.89
C VAL A 465 -21.83 -6.96 14.56
N LEU A 466 -22.98 -7.39 14.03
CA LEU A 466 -23.56 -6.83 12.81
C LEU A 466 -23.94 -5.35 12.95
N LYS A 467 -24.44 -4.94 14.10
CA LYS A 467 -24.73 -3.54 14.40
C LYS A 467 -23.45 -2.68 14.28
N GLU A 468 -22.34 -3.14 14.84
CA GLU A 468 -21.05 -2.46 14.74
C GLU A 468 -20.52 -2.42 13.30
N ILE A 469 -20.63 -3.53 12.57
CA ILE A 469 -20.24 -3.58 11.14
C ILE A 469 -21.07 -2.60 10.34
N ARG A 470 -22.41 -2.61 10.49
CA ARG A 470 -23.31 -1.72 9.75
C ARG A 470 -23.02 -0.24 10.05
N ALA A 471 -22.76 0.10 11.31
CA ALA A 471 -22.40 1.47 11.69
C ALA A 471 -21.12 1.93 11.00
N ARG A 472 -20.04 1.12 11.01
CA ARG A 472 -18.76 1.46 10.39
C ARG A 472 -18.84 1.50 8.87
N VAL A 473 -19.59 0.59 8.25
CA VAL A 473 -19.86 0.61 6.80
C VAL A 473 -20.63 1.89 6.44
N GLY A 474 -21.60 2.29 7.26
CA GLY A 474 -22.35 3.54 7.10
C GLY A 474 -21.44 4.76 7.10
N PHE A 475 -20.47 4.85 8.02
CA PHE A 475 -19.51 5.95 8.05
C PHE A 475 -18.64 6.02 6.77
N LEU A 476 -18.26 4.89 6.21
CA LEU A 476 -17.56 4.88 4.91
C LEU A 476 -18.45 5.37 3.75
N MET A 477 -19.73 5.05 3.79
CA MET A 477 -20.71 5.59 2.85
C MET A 477 -20.87 7.12 2.98
N ASP A 478 -20.94 7.61 4.22
CA ASP A 478 -21.13 9.01 4.54
C ASP A 478 -19.96 9.90 4.09
N VAL A 479 -18.72 9.37 4.12
CA VAL A 479 -17.55 10.10 3.62
C VAL A 479 -17.32 9.92 2.10
N GLY A 480 -18.28 9.32 1.37
CA GLY A 480 -18.23 9.19 -0.09
C GLY A 480 -17.28 8.11 -0.61
N LEU A 481 -17.00 7.06 0.17
CA LEU A 481 -16.13 5.94 -0.21
C LEU A 481 -16.91 4.67 -0.58
N ASP A 482 -18.16 4.82 -1.01
CA ASP A 482 -19.10 3.74 -1.32
C ASP A 482 -18.66 2.82 -2.48
N TYR A 483 -17.75 3.28 -3.33
CA TYR A 483 -17.19 2.53 -4.45
C TYR A 483 -15.98 1.65 -4.09
N LEU A 484 -15.34 1.88 -2.94
CA LEU A 484 -14.22 1.05 -2.48
C LEU A 484 -14.68 -0.33 -2.02
N SER A 485 -13.74 -1.27 -1.93
CA SER A 485 -13.93 -2.56 -1.26
C SER A 485 -13.07 -2.65 0.00
N LEU A 486 -13.52 -3.44 0.98
CA LEU A 486 -12.75 -3.65 2.22
C LEU A 486 -11.45 -4.43 1.97
N SER A 487 -11.39 -5.25 0.92
CA SER A 487 -10.19 -6.01 0.52
C SER A 487 -9.13 -5.17 -0.18
N ARG A 488 -9.44 -3.92 -0.58
CA ARG A 488 -8.52 -3.05 -1.30
C ARG A 488 -7.30 -2.72 -0.43
N ALA A 489 -6.10 -2.91 -1.00
CA ALA A 489 -4.84 -2.62 -0.32
C ALA A 489 -4.67 -1.11 -0.08
N THR A 490 -4.24 -0.73 1.14
CA THR A 490 -4.06 0.70 1.50
C THR A 490 -3.01 1.40 0.65
N GLY A 491 -1.99 0.68 0.19
CA GLY A 491 -0.96 1.25 -0.70
C GLY A 491 -1.46 1.66 -2.09
N SER A 492 -2.68 1.24 -2.49
CA SER A 492 -3.31 1.62 -3.76
C SER A 492 -4.29 2.79 -3.64
N LEU A 493 -4.46 3.33 -2.44
CA LEU A 493 -5.37 4.45 -2.17
C LEU A 493 -4.71 5.77 -2.53
N SER A 494 -5.51 6.71 -3.01
CA SER A 494 -5.08 8.12 -3.10
C SER A 494 -4.95 8.72 -1.69
N GLY A 495 -4.21 9.82 -1.56
CA GLY A 495 -4.07 10.52 -0.28
C GLY A 495 -5.42 10.90 0.34
N GLY A 496 -6.33 11.43 -0.46
CA GLY A 496 -7.68 11.80 -0.03
C GLY A 496 -8.54 10.60 0.38
N GLU A 497 -8.45 9.45 -0.33
CA GLU A 497 -9.13 8.21 0.07
C GLU A 497 -8.64 7.72 1.43
N ALA A 498 -7.32 7.67 1.64
CA ALA A 498 -6.71 7.25 2.90
C ALA A 498 -7.11 8.17 4.07
N GLN A 499 -7.15 9.47 3.83
CA GLN A 499 -7.58 10.47 4.82
C GLN A 499 -9.05 10.29 5.21
N ARG A 500 -9.94 10.12 4.23
CA ARG A 500 -11.38 9.89 4.50
C ARG A 500 -11.66 8.58 5.22
N ILE A 501 -10.86 7.52 4.96
CA ILE A 501 -10.93 6.27 5.73
C ILE A 501 -10.61 6.53 7.20
N ARG A 502 -9.56 7.31 7.49
CA ARG A 502 -9.23 7.68 8.88
C ARG A 502 -10.33 8.53 9.50
N LEU A 503 -10.88 9.48 8.77
CA LEU A 503 -12.01 10.29 9.24
C LEU A 503 -13.20 9.40 9.61
N ALA A 504 -13.59 8.47 8.74
CA ALA A 504 -14.67 7.52 9.00
C ALA A 504 -14.40 6.67 10.26
N THR A 505 -13.16 6.23 10.44
CA THR A 505 -12.74 5.47 11.64
C THR A 505 -12.87 6.33 12.91
N GLN A 506 -12.49 7.60 12.86
CA GLN A 506 -12.59 8.51 14.00
C GLN A 506 -14.03 8.86 14.34
N ILE A 507 -14.89 9.08 13.33
CA ILE A 507 -16.33 9.26 13.55
C ILE A 507 -16.91 8.02 14.27
N GLY A 508 -16.49 6.83 13.83
CA GLY A 508 -16.90 5.56 14.42
C GLY A 508 -16.42 5.33 15.86
N SER A 509 -15.37 6.03 16.30
CA SER A 509 -14.87 5.95 17.69
C SER A 509 -15.78 6.61 18.70
N GLY A 510 -16.68 7.54 18.28
CA GLY A 510 -17.62 8.24 19.13
C GLY A 510 -16.98 9.12 20.21
N LEU A 511 -15.72 9.54 20.01
CA LEU A 511 -15.02 10.40 20.98
C LEU A 511 -15.67 11.78 21.07
N VAL A 512 -15.74 12.32 22.28
CA VAL A 512 -16.31 13.64 22.60
C VAL A 512 -15.30 14.50 23.33
N GLY A 513 -15.39 15.81 23.13
CA GLY A 513 -14.52 16.76 23.79
C GLY A 513 -13.10 16.81 23.26
N VAL A 514 -12.88 16.32 22.03
CA VAL A 514 -11.59 16.26 21.34
C VAL A 514 -11.47 17.41 20.33
N ALA A 515 -10.24 17.85 20.06
CA ALA A 515 -9.94 18.75 18.96
C ALA A 515 -9.41 17.92 17.77
N TYR A 516 -10.21 17.85 16.70
CA TYR A 516 -9.80 17.22 15.45
C TYR A 516 -9.15 18.24 14.52
N ILE A 517 -7.95 17.93 14.03
CA ILE A 517 -7.20 18.79 13.13
C ILE A 517 -7.05 18.05 11.79
N LEU A 518 -7.64 18.61 10.73
CA LEU A 518 -7.71 18.00 9.40
C LEU A 518 -6.96 18.84 8.38
N ASP A 519 -6.25 18.17 7.46
CA ASP A 519 -5.51 18.81 6.37
C ASP A 519 -6.23 18.56 5.04
N GLU A 520 -6.85 19.58 4.49
CA GLU A 520 -7.52 19.59 3.18
C GLU A 520 -8.40 18.34 2.91
N PRO A 521 -9.40 18.04 3.76
CA PRO A 521 -10.19 16.81 3.63
C PRO A 521 -11.08 16.75 2.37
N SER A 522 -11.36 17.90 1.71
CA SER A 522 -12.11 17.98 0.45
C SER A 522 -11.31 17.60 -0.78
N ILE A 523 -10.00 17.42 -0.63
CA ILE A 523 -9.09 17.19 -1.76
C ILE A 523 -9.51 15.96 -2.61
N GLY A 524 -9.53 16.13 -3.93
CA GLY A 524 -9.92 15.08 -4.88
C GLY A 524 -11.41 14.68 -4.85
N LEU A 525 -12.25 15.39 -4.11
CA LEU A 525 -13.69 15.17 -4.10
C LEU A 525 -14.38 15.86 -5.29
N HIS A 526 -15.38 15.18 -5.80
CA HIS A 526 -16.38 15.81 -6.67
C HIS A 526 -17.33 16.65 -5.83
N GLN A 527 -17.85 17.77 -6.40
CA GLN A 527 -18.78 18.66 -5.70
C GLN A 527 -19.95 17.93 -5.02
N ARG A 528 -20.52 16.94 -5.68
CA ARG A 528 -21.60 16.10 -5.13
C ARG A 528 -21.21 15.37 -3.84
N ASP A 529 -19.95 14.94 -3.73
CA ASP A 529 -19.50 14.14 -2.58
C ASP A 529 -19.02 15.06 -1.44
N ASN A 530 -18.76 16.34 -1.72
CA ASN A 530 -18.36 17.34 -0.72
C ASN A 530 -19.47 17.59 0.32
N ASP A 531 -20.74 17.60 -0.10
CA ASP A 531 -21.88 17.74 0.81
C ASP A 531 -21.94 16.64 1.87
N LYS A 532 -21.61 15.39 1.47
CA LYS A 532 -21.54 14.25 2.41
C LYS A 532 -20.43 14.43 3.42
N LEU A 533 -19.25 14.87 2.98
CA LEU A 533 -18.12 15.16 3.85
C LEU A 533 -18.50 16.26 4.86
N LEU A 534 -19.08 17.36 4.39
CA LEU A 534 -19.50 18.47 5.24
C LEU A 534 -20.53 18.04 6.30
N ASN A 535 -21.48 17.19 5.93
CA ASN A 535 -22.46 16.65 6.86
C ASN A 535 -21.79 15.76 7.92
N SER A 536 -20.82 14.93 7.51
CA SER A 536 -20.04 14.09 8.44
C SER A 536 -19.20 14.92 9.41
N LEU A 537 -18.58 16.00 8.94
CA LEU A 537 -17.82 16.93 9.77
C LEU A 537 -18.75 17.66 10.77
N LYS A 538 -19.91 18.13 10.30
CA LYS A 538 -20.92 18.75 11.20
C LYS A 538 -21.40 17.75 12.25
N GLY A 539 -21.66 16.50 11.87
CA GLY A 539 -22.03 15.44 12.81
C GLY A 539 -20.97 15.23 13.89
N LEU A 540 -19.67 15.21 13.49
CA LEU A 540 -18.56 15.09 14.43
C LEU A 540 -18.47 16.29 15.39
N LYS A 541 -18.74 17.51 14.91
CA LYS A 541 -18.85 18.71 15.74
C LYS A 541 -20.02 18.60 16.72
N ASP A 542 -21.19 18.16 16.25
CA ASP A 542 -22.42 18.09 17.04
C ASP A 542 -22.32 17.09 18.22
N LEU A 543 -21.35 16.17 18.17
CA LEU A 543 -20.97 15.35 19.31
C LEU A 543 -20.25 16.14 20.44
N GLY A 544 -19.96 17.43 20.26
CA GLY A 544 -19.24 18.25 21.21
C GLY A 544 -17.73 18.29 21.01
N ASN A 545 -17.28 18.13 19.77
CA ASN A 545 -15.87 18.22 19.37
C ASN A 545 -15.56 19.59 18.73
N THR A 546 -14.31 20.01 18.84
CA THR A 546 -13.78 21.15 18.10
C THR A 546 -13.16 20.64 16.80
N LEU A 547 -13.57 21.18 15.66
CA LEU A 547 -12.95 20.87 14.36
C LEU A 547 -12.11 22.05 13.91
N ILE A 548 -10.85 21.80 13.60
CA ILE A 548 -9.91 22.76 13.01
C ILE A 548 -9.47 22.17 11.66
N VAL A 549 -9.93 22.80 10.58
CA VAL A 549 -9.73 22.25 9.22
C VAL A 549 -8.92 23.25 8.41
N VAL A 550 -7.78 22.84 7.90
CA VAL A 550 -7.03 23.58 6.89
C VAL A 550 -7.71 23.35 5.56
N GLU A 551 -8.23 24.40 4.91
CA GLU A 551 -9.02 24.22 3.69
C GLU A 551 -8.89 25.40 2.70
N HIS A 552 -9.14 25.05 1.42
CA HIS A 552 -9.19 25.98 0.30
C HIS A 552 -10.53 25.94 -0.45
N ASP A 553 -11.41 24.98 -0.12
CA ASP A 553 -12.70 24.79 -0.76
C ASP A 553 -13.72 25.85 -0.30
N GLU A 554 -14.39 26.48 -1.26
CA GLU A 554 -15.37 27.56 -1.00
C GLU A 554 -16.56 27.07 -0.18
N ASP A 555 -17.12 25.89 -0.48
CA ASP A 555 -18.30 25.36 0.21
C ASP A 555 -17.97 25.03 1.67
N THR A 556 -16.77 24.49 1.91
CA THR A 556 -16.27 24.21 3.25
C THR A 556 -16.09 25.48 4.06
N MET A 557 -15.51 26.54 3.46
CA MET A 557 -15.38 27.85 4.12
C MET A 557 -16.74 28.47 4.45
N ARG A 558 -17.72 28.37 3.52
CA ARG A 558 -19.09 28.89 3.75
C ARG A 558 -19.87 28.09 4.79
N ALA A 559 -19.57 26.81 4.95
CA ALA A 559 -20.19 25.93 5.92
C ALA A 559 -19.58 26.03 7.32
N ALA A 560 -18.42 26.68 7.47
CA ALA A 560 -17.72 26.86 8.75
C ALA A 560 -18.45 27.85 9.67
N ASP A 561 -18.38 27.56 10.96
CA ASP A 561 -18.88 28.46 12.01
C ASP A 561 -17.91 29.66 12.23
N TYR A 562 -16.62 29.43 11.96
CA TYR A 562 -15.57 30.42 12.16
C TYR A 562 -14.40 30.18 11.19
N ILE A 563 -13.81 31.25 10.69
CA ILE A 563 -12.67 31.21 9.78
C ILE A 563 -11.51 32.02 10.36
N VAL A 564 -10.32 31.53 10.22
CA VAL A 564 -9.06 32.24 10.49
C VAL A 564 -8.28 32.31 9.16
N ASP A 565 -8.13 33.51 8.61
CA ASP A 565 -7.40 33.77 7.38
C ASP A 565 -5.96 34.17 7.69
N ILE A 566 -4.99 33.39 7.18
CA ILE A 566 -3.56 33.55 7.44
C ILE A 566 -2.85 34.01 6.18
N GLY A 567 -2.08 35.07 6.29
CA GLY A 567 -1.41 35.69 5.16
C GLY A 567 -0.41 36.76 5.58
N PRO A 568 -0.28 37.83 4.78
CA PRO A 568 -0.93 38.12 3.51
C PRO A 568 -0.32 37.37 2.31
N GLY A 569 0.95 36.91 2.44
CA GLY A 569 1.69 36.20 1.41
C GLY A 569 2.09 34.79 1.83
N ALA A 570 3.15 34.26 1.22
CA ALA A 570 3.75 32.98 1.50
C ALA A 570 5.15 33.12 2.09
N GLY A 571 5.63 32.12 2.86
CA GLY A 571 6.96 32.12 3.44
C GLY A 571 7.16 33.31 4.40
N GLU A 572 8.23 34.07 4.20
CA GLU A 572 8.53 35.27 5.01
C GLU A 572 7.47 36.38 4.91
N HIS A 573 6.74 36.42 3.80
CA HIS A 573 5.66 37.37 3.55
C HIS A 573 4.31 36.91 4.12
N GLY A 574 4.26 35.73 4.73
CA GLY A 574 3.10 35.16 5.42
C GLY A 574 3.21 35.24 6.92
N GLY A 575 2.50 34.36 7.62
CA GLY A 575 2.61 34.15 9.06
C GLY A 575 1.85 35.13 9.94
N GLU A 576 0.93 35.92 9.39
CA GLU A 576 0.09 36.86 10.11
C GLU A 576 -1.39 36.45 10.07
N VAL A 577 -2.16 36.74 11.07
CA VAL A 577 -3.62 36.60 11.06
C VAL A 577 -4.22 37.86 10.43
N ILE A 578 -4.79 37.71 9.23
CA ILE A 578 -5.33 38.82 8.44
C ILE A 578 -6.75 39.16 8.85
N ALA A 579 -7.55 38.10 9.07
CA ALA A 579 -8.94 38.27 9.49
C ALA A 579 -9.42 37.03 10.25
N THR A 580 -10.38 37.22 11.14
CA THR A 580 -11.07 36.14 11.84
C THR A 580 -12.55 36.45 11.89
N GLY A 581 -13.39 35.42 11.87
CA GLY A 581 -14.85 35.57 12.00
C GLY A 581 -15.63 34.64 11.09
N THR A 582 -16.85 34.96 10.76
CA THR A 582 -17.71 34.24 9.83
C THR A 582 -17.26 34.48 8.38
N ALA A 583 -17.72 33.65 7.44
CA ALA A 583 -17.43 33.85 6.02
C ALA A 583 -17.85 35.25 5.52
N GLU A 584 -18.95 35.77 6.02
CA GLU A 584 -19.44 37.13 5.68
C GLU A 584 -18.51 38.24 6.18
N GLU A 585 -17.93 38.07 7.38
CA GLU A 585 -16.96 39.00 7.93
C GLU A 585 -15.65 38.98 7.16
N ILE A 586 -15.18 37.81 6.80
CA ILE A 586 -13.99 37.62 5.93
C ILE A 586 -14.19 38.29 4.57
N MET A 587 -15.36 38.10 3.91
CA MET A 587 -15.69 38.74 2.63
C MET A 587 -15.68 40.29 2.69
N LYS A 588 -15.98 40.87 3.80
CA LYS A 588 -15.95 42.35 4.02
C LYS A 588 -14.55 42.90 4.21
N ASN A 589 -13.60 42.08 4.63
CA ASN A 589 -12.21 42.51 4.83
C ASN A 589 -11.52 42.76 3.49
N LYS A 590 -11.01 44.00 3.34
CA LYS A 590 -10.33 44.44 2.10
C LYS A 590 -8.92 43.83 1.96
N ASN A 591 -8.28 43.47 3.05
CA ASN A 591 -6.93 42.95 3.10
C ASN A 591 -6.88 41.43 2.92
N SER A 592 -8.03 40.75 3.03
CA SER A 592 -8.14 39.30 2.84
C SER A 592 -8.23 38.95 1.35
N ILE A 593 -7.23 38.23 0.85
CA ILE A 593 -7.25 37.64 -0.49
C ILE A 593 -8.35 36.60 -0.59
N THR A 594 -8.48 35.76 0.43
CA THR A 594 -9.56 34.76 0.53
C THR A 594 -10.92 35.44 0.48
N GLY A 595 -11.12 36.50 1.22
CA GLY A 595 -12.35 37.27 1.21
C GLY A 595 -12.64 37.95 -0.14
N ALA A 596 -11.58 38.32 -0.89
CA ALA A 596 -11.72 38.87 -2.23
C ALA A 596 -12.25 37.84 -3.24
N TYR A 597 -11.78 36.60 -3.15
CA TYR A 597 -12.29 35.49 -3.99
C TYR A 597 -13.70 35.05 -3.55
N LEU A 598 -13.95 34.86 -2.27
CA LEU A 598 -15.27 34.46 -1.76
C LEU A 598 -16.38 35.47 -2.09
N SER A 599 -16.06 36.77 -2.09
CA SER A 599 -17.00 37.84 -2.45
C SER A 599 -17.14 38.06 -3.96
N GLY A 600 -16.28 37.42 -4.78
CA GLY A 600 -16.24 37.59 -6.23
C GLY A 600 -15.59 38.90 -6.69
N ARG A 601 -14.96 39.66 -5.78
CA ARG A 601 -14.14 40.85 -6.16
C ARG A 601 -12.98 40.47 -7.06
N ILE A 602 -12.38 39.30 -6.85
CA ILE A 602 -11.35 38.69 -7.70
C ILE A 602 -11.92 37.37 -8.22
N LYS A 603 -11.71 37.12 -9.51
CA LYS A 603 -12.15 35.88 -10.18
C LYS A 603 -11.09 35.40 -11.15
N ILE A 604 -10.97 34.09 -11.31
CA ILE A 604 -10.20 33.50 -12.38
C ILE A 604 -10.96 33.72 -13.69
N PRO A 605 -10.38 34.43 -14.69
CA PRO A 605 -11.10 34.77 -15.91
C PRO A 605 -11.40 33.51 -16.73
N VAL A 606 -12.65 33.39 -17.19
CA VAL A 606 -13.04 32.34 -18.14
C VAL A 606 -12.73 32.89 -19.55
N PRO A 607 -11.92 32.16 -20.36
CA PRO A 607 -11.58 32.64 -21.71
C PRO A 607 -12.83 32.69 -22.59
N LYS A 608 -13.02 33.81 -23.28
CA LYS A 608 -14.13 34.01 -24.24
C LYS A 608 -13.92 33.22 -25.52
N GLU A 609 -12.69 33.11 -25.96
CA GLU A 609 -12.33 32.34 -27.16
C GLU A 609 -11.51 31.10 -26.78
N ARG A 610 -11.82 29.96 -27.41
CA ARG A 610 -11.12 28.71 -27.22
C ARG A 610 -10.22 28.40 -28.42
N ARG A 611 -9.03 27.84 -28.17
CA ARG A 611 -8.17 27.34 -29.23
C ARG A 611 -8.85 26.24 -30.04
N LYS A 612 -8.58 26.21 -31.35
CA LYS A 612 -9.00 25.10 -32.21
C LYS A 612 -8.01 23.95 -32.08
N PRO A 613 -8.47 22.70 -32.06
CA PRO A 613 -7.57 21.55 -32.02
C PRO A 613 -6.74 21.45 -33.31
N THR A 614 -5.47 21.09 -33.20
CA THR A 614 -4.58 20.82 -34.33
C THR A 614 -4.65 19.38 -34.82
N GLY A 615 -5.13 18.49 -34.00
CA GLY A 615 -5.26 17.07 -34.25
C GLY A 615 -5.99 16.39 -33.10
N PHE A 616 -6.06 15.06 -33.14
CA PHE A 616 -6.73 14.26 -32.13
C PHE A 616 -5.95 12.98 -31.86
N ILE A 617 -6.02 12.52 -30.60
CA ILE A 617 -5.69 11.16 -30.21
C ILE A 617 -7.00 10.47 -29.88
N THR A 618 -7.20 9.25 -30.34
CA THR A 618 -8.39 8.47 -30.04
C THR A 618 -8.00 7.18 -29.34
N VAL A 619 -8.45 7.03 -28.09
CA VAL A 619 -8.36 5.78 -27.34
C VAL A 619 -9.55 4.91 -27.76
N LYS A 620 -9.29 3.69 -28.21
CA LYS A 620 -10.30 2.72 -28.67
C LYS A 620 -10.47 1.60 -27.67
N GLY A 621 -11.71 1.25 -27.38
CA GLY A 621 -12.05 0.06 -26.62
C GLY A 621 -11.50 0.07 -25.18
N ALA A 622 -11.48 1.20 -24.50
CA ALA A 622 -10.99 1.31 -23.13
C ALA A 622 -11.88 0.52 -22.16
N ARG A 623 -11.32 -0.53 -21.54
CA ARG A 623 -12.05 -1.48 -20.66
C ARG A 623 -11.31 -1.87 -19.40
N GLU A 624 -10.29 -1.10 -19.02
CA GLU A 624 -9.56 -1.32 -17.77
C GLU A 624 -10.42 -0.98 -16.56
N ASN A 625 -10.35 -1.81 -15.51
CA ASN A 625 -11.12 -1.68 -14.28
C ASN A 625 -12.64 -1.55 -14.53
N ASN A 626 -13.22 -0.38 -14.24
CA ASN A 626 -14.66 -0.12 -14.39
C ASN A 626 -15.06 0.49 -15.75
N LEU A 627 -14.12 0.70 -16.66
CA LEU A 627 -14.41 1.26 -17.98
C LEU A 627 -15.19 0.26 -18.84
N LYS A 628 -16.24 0.74 -19.52
CA LYS A 628 -17.22 -0.08 -20.23
C LYS A 628 -16.99 -0.10 -21.74
N ASN A 629 -15.76 -0.43 -22.17
CA ASN A 629 -15.39 -0.51 -23.58
C ASN A 629 -15.71 0.79 -24.35
N ILE A 630 -15.19 1.91 -23.84
CA ILE A 630 -15.47 3.24 -24.38
C ILE A 630 -14.40 3.69 -25.36
N ASP A 631 -14.81 4.48 -26.35
CA ASP A 631 -13.93 5.23 -27.25
C ASP A 631 -13.87 6.68 -26.82
N VAL A 632 -12.64 7.22 -26.67
CA VAL A 632 -12.43 8.59 -26.20
C VAL A 632 -11.53 9.36 -27.14
N LYS A 633 -12.05 10.49 -27.67
CA LYS A 633 -11.31 11.38 -28.56
C LYS A 633 -10.78 12.59 -27.81
N ILE A 634 -9.46 12.77 -27.79
CA ILE A 634 -8.75 13.80 -27.04
C ILE A 634 -8.16 14.80 -28.05
N PRO A 635 -8.58 16.08 -28.02
CA PRO A 635 -8.03 17.09 -28.91
C PRO A 635 -6.61 17.51 -28.50
N LEU A 636 -5.76 17.76 -29.48
CA LEU A 636 -4.38 18.23 -29.29
C LEU A 636 -4.30 19.76 -29.31
N ASN A 637 -3.23 20.29 -28.68
CA ASN A 637 -2.93 21.72 -28.55
C ASN A 637 -3.97 22.51 -27.74
N GLN A 638 -4.63 21.84 -26.80
CA GLN A 638 -5.64 22.40 -25.90
C GLN A 638 -5.44 21.92 -24.46
N ILE A 639 -6.05 22.63 -23.51
CA ILE A 639 -6.26 22.12 -22.14
C ILE A 639 -7.54 21.32 -22.18
N VAL A 640 -7.43 20.02 -21.84
CA VAL A 640 -8.54 19.08 -21.80
C VAL A 640 -8.79 18.67 -20.36
N GLY A 641 -9.97 18.98 -19.84
CA GLY A 641 -10.38 18.54 -18.49
C GLY A 641 -11.12 17.20 -18.55
N ILE A 642 -10.62 16.20 -17.82
CA ILE A 642 -11.31 14.92 -17.61
C ILE A 642 -11.94 14.97 -16.22
N ALA A 643 -13.27 15.11 -16.19
CA ALA A 643 -14.03 15.27 -14.96
C ALA A 643 -14.96 14.07 -14.70
N GLY A 644 -15.40 13.94 -13.47
CA GLY A 644 -16.33 12.90 -13.02
C GLY A 644 -16.22 12.64 -11.54
N VAL A 645 -17.21 11.96 -10.99
CA VAL A 645 -17.26 11.60 -9.55
C VAL A 645 -16.06 10.72 -9.16
N SER A 646 -15.75 10.65 -7.87
CA SER A 646 -14.73 9.74 -7.35
C SER A 646 -15.04 8.29 -7.73
N GLY A 647 -14.02 7.54 -8.15
CA GLY A 647 -14.21 6.15 -8.65
C GLY A 647 -14.86 5.98 -10.01
N SER A 648 -15.11 7.06 -10.79
CA SER A 648 -15.76 6.96 -12.10
C SER A 648 -14.90 6.37 -13.23
N GLY A 649 -13.60 6.20 -13.00
CA GLY A 649 -12.67 5.62 -13.99
C GLY A 649 -11.73 6.65 -14.65
N LYS A 650 -11.67 7.90 -14.16
CA LYS A 650 -10.76 8.94 -14.69
C LYS A 650 -9.31 8.46 -14.74
N SER A 651 -8.76 8.02 -13.64
CA SER A 651 -7.37 7.54 -13.55
C SER A 651 -7.14 6.22 -14.31
N SER A 652 -8.16 5.37 -14.43
CA SER A 652 -8.09 4.18 -15.30
C SER A 652 -7.90 4.56 -16.76
N LEU A 653 -8.59 5.60 -17.23
CA LEU A 653 -8.44 6.08 -18.60
C LEU A 653 -7.11 6.84 -18.79
N THR A 654 -6.78 7.79 -17.88
CA THR A 654 -5.64 8.69 -18.06
C THR A 654 -4.32 8.01 -17.73
N ASN A 655 -4.21 7.38 -16.55
CA ASN A 655 -2.93 6.87 -16.05
C ASN A 655 -2.69 5.43 -16.50
N GLU A 656 -3.70 4.55 -16.34
CA GLU A 656 -3.52 3.13 -16.66
C GLU A 656 -3.49 2.85 -18.16
N ILE A 657 -4.30 3.53 -18.97
CA ILE A 657 -4.35 3.32 -20.42
C ILE A 657 -3.51 4.36 -21.15
N LEU A 658 -3.95 5.63 -21.14
CA LEU A 658 -3.37 6.68 -21.98
C LEU A 658 -1.89 6.90 -21.67
N TYR A 659 -1.55 7.22 -20.42
CA TYR A 659 -0.17 7.49 -20.04
C TYR A 659 0.73 6.27 -20.27
N LYS A 660 0.36 5.08 -19.79
CA LYS A 660 1.20 3.89 -19.92
C LYS A 660 1.41 3.48 -21.38
N ARG A 661 0.38 3.60 -22.22
CA ARG A 661 0.53 3.33 -23.66
C ARG A 661 1.45 4.35 -24.34
N LEU A 662 1.25 5.64 -24.10
CA LEU A 662 2.10 6.70 -24.64
C LEU A 662 3.54 6.59 -24.11
N ALA A 663 3.72 6.33 -22.82
CA ALA A 663 5.04 6.19 -22.22
C ALA A 663 5.80 4.99 -22.83
N ARG A 664 5.13 3.86 -23.05
CA ARG A 664 5.72 2.71 -23.71
C ARG A 664 6.15 3.02 -25.16
N ASP A 665 5.27 3.61 -25.93
CA ASP A 665 5.48 3.77 -27.37
C ASP A 665 6.36 4.99 -27.71
N LEU A 666 6.27 6.11 -26.98
CA LEU A 666 7.02 7.34 -27.22
C LEU A 666 8.29 7.43 -26.37
N ASN A 667 8.19 7.14 -25.07
CA ASN A 667 9.31 7.27 -24.14
C ASN A 667 10.10 5.97 -23.94
N ARG A 668 9.68 4.86 -24.57
CA ARG A 668 10.25 3.51 -24.39
C ARG A 668 10.25 3.06 -22.93
N ALA A 669 9.22 3.48 -22.17
CA ALA A 669 9.10 3.12 -20.78
C ALA A 669 8.67 1.65 -20.62
N ARG A 670 9.16 1.01 -19.56
CA ARG A 670 8.83 -0.37 -19.20
C ARG A 670 7.53 -0.38 -18.40
N CYS A 671 6.41 -0.30 -19.09
CA CYS A 671 5.09 -0.37 -18.45
C CYS A 671 4.09 -1.10 -19.35
N ILE A 672 3.12 -1.71 -18.71
CA ILE A 672 2.05 -2.44 -19.40
C ILE A 672 0.80 -1.57 -19.34
N PRO A 673 0.28 -1.14 -20.50
CA PRO A 673 -0.97 -0.40 -20.55
C PRO A 673 -2.16 -1.24 -20.09
N GLY A 674 -3.14 -0.59 -19.48
CA GLY A 674 -4.41 -1.20 -19.15
C GLY A 674 -5.18 -1.72 -20.39
N ALA A 675 -6.21 -2.50 -20.18
CA ALA A 675 -6.95 -3.16 -21.25
C ALA A 675 -7.67 -2.15 -22.17
N HIS A 676 -7.27 -2.14 -23.44
CA HIS A 676 -7.84 -1.33 -24.54
C HIS A 676 -7.52 -2.01 -25.88
N ASP A 677 -8.14 -1.55 -26.95
CA ASP A 677 -7.88 -2.08 -28.30
C ASP A 677 -6.65 -1.41 -28.91
N ASP A 678 -6.71 -0.09 -29.13
CA ASP A 678 -5.59 0.68 -29.70
C ASP A 678 -5.71 2.18 -29.33
N ILE A 679 -4.62 2.94 -29.64
CA ILE A 679 -4.64 4.40 -29.57
C ILE A 679 -4.19 4.94 -30.93
N GLU A 680 -5.09 5.63 -31.62
CA GLU A 680 -4.84 6.27 -32.92
C GLU A 680 -4.26 7.68 -32.74
N GLY A 681 -3.42 8.13 -33.67
CA GLY A 681 -2.89 9.51 -33.71
C GLY A 681 -1.57 9.70 -32.97
N LEU A 682 -0.89 8.61 -32.58
CA LEU A 682 0.38 8.66 -31.83
C LEU A 682 1.51 9.35 -32.58
N GLU A 683 1.49 9.32 -33.92
CA GLU A 683 2.48 9.93 -34.81
C GLU A 683 2.53 11.46 -34.70
N GLN A 684 1.50 12.07 -34.11
CA GLN A 684 1.42 13.51 -33.86
C GLN A 684 2.22 13.94 -32.62
N LEU A 685 2.65 12.99 -31.81
CA LEU A 685 3.36 13.22 -30.54
C LEU A 685 4.79 12.68 -30.59
N ASP A 686 5.67 13.31 -29.81
CA ASP A 686 7.04 12.85 -29.62
C ASP A 686 7.32 12.40 -28.18
N LYS A 687 6.53 12.85 -27.22
CA LYS A 687 6.77 12.60 -25.80
C LYS A 687 5.51 12.73 -24.97
N VAL A 688 5.42 11.92 -23.90
CA VAL A 688 4.43 12.08 -22.82
C VAL A 688 5.14 12.37 -21.50
N ILE A 689 4.56 13.28 -20.72
CA ILE A 689 5.04 13.64 -19.38
C ILE A 689 3.89 13.52 -18.41
N ASP A 690 4.12 12.77 -17.34
CA ASP A 690 3.20 12.61 -16.21
C ASP A 690 3.63 13.51 -15.05
N ILE A 691 2.68 14.27 -14.53
CA ILE A 691 2.87 15.21 -13.42
C ILE A 691 1.83 14.90 -12.35
N ASP A 692 2.19 14.00 -11.47
CA ASP A 692 1.40 13.55 -10.34
C ASP A 692 1.89 14.15 -9.01
N GLN A 693 1.16 13.87 -7.94
CA GLN A 693 1.46 14.32 -6.58
C GLN A 693 2.49 13.45 -5.84
N SER A 694 3.06 12.43 -6.49
CA SER A 694 4.07 11.57 -5.86
C SER A 694 5.32 12.37 -5.49
N PRO A 695 6.00 12.01 -4.39
CA PRO A 695 7.22 12.71 -3.97
C PRO A 695 8.28 12.73 -5.06
N ILE A 696 9.05 13.82 -5.14
CA ILE A 696 10.16 13.96 -6.08
C ILE A 696 11.37 13.06 -5.81
N GLY A 697 11.30 12.29 -4.73
CA GLY A 697 12.26 11.26 -4.35
C GLY A 697 11.89 10.61 -3.02
N ARG A 698 12.48 9.46 -2.75
CA ARG A 698 12.17 8.63 -1.57
C ARG A 698 13.09 8.86 -0.38
N THR A 699 14.14 9.63 -0.55
CA THR A 699 15.17 9.85 0.47
C THR A 699 15.30 11.33 0.82
N PRO A 700 15.82 11.66 2.02
CA PRO A 700 16.08 13.05 2.40
C PRO A 700 17.10 13.78 1.50
N ARG A 701 17.84 13.04 0.67
CA ARG A 701 18.79 13.60 -0.31
C ARG A 701 18.12 14.22 -1.52
N SER A 702 16.90 13.77 -1.85
CA SER A 702 16.11 14.35 -2.91
C SER A 702 15.54 15.70 -2.45
N ASN A 703 15.77 16.73 -3.23
CA ASN A 703 15.31 18.09 -2.94
C ASN A 703 15.04 18.86 -4.25
N PRO A 704 14.41 20.03 -4.19
CA PRO A 704 14.11 20.84 -5.37
C PRO A 704 15.33 21.12 -6.25
N ALA A 705 16.47 21.43 -5.66
CA ALA A 705 17.70 21.75 -6.42
C ALA A 705 18.24 20.54 -7.20
N THR A 706 18.20 19.34 -6.60
CA THR A 706 18.65 18.13 -7.30
C THR A 706 17.67 17.70 -8.38
N TYR A 707 16.38 17.77 -8.11
CA TYR A 707 15.35 17.34 -9.06
C TYR A 707 15.29 18.20 -10.32
N THR A 708 15.37 19.51 -10.16
CA THR A 708 15.42 20.47 -11.30
C THR A 708 16.75 20.44 -12.05
N GLY A 709 17.78 19.80 -11.48
CA GLY A 709 19.12 19.78 -12.01
C GLY A 709 19.86 21.11 -11.89
N VAL A 710 19.35 22.08 -11.11
CA VAL A 710 20.04 23.34 -10.84
C VAL A 710 21.26 23.12 -9.93
N PHE A 711 21.19 22.11 -9.06
CA PHE A 711 22.29 21.80 -8.16
C PHE A 711 23.58 21.41 -8.88
N ASP A 712 23.49 20.76 -10.04
CA ASP A 712 24.66 20.44 -10.85
C ASP A 712 25.40 21.69 -11.32
N MET A 713 24.64 22.70 -11.72
CA MET A 713 25.21 24.00 -12.14
C MET A 713 25.79 24.77 -10.94
N ILE A 714 25.15 24.71 -9.80
CA ILE A 714 25.65 25.30 -8.54
C ILE A 714 26.97 24.66 -8.14
N ARG A 715 27.09 23.32 -8.22
CA ARG A 715 28.36 22.63 -7.94
C ARG A 715 29.48 22.99 -8.89
N ASP A 716 29.18 23.15 -10.17
CA ASP A 716 30.14 23.63 -11.17
C ASP A 716 30.63 25.06 -10.85
N LEU A 717 29.72 25.94 -10.44
CA LEU A 717 30.03 27.29 -10.02
C LEU A 717 30.97 27.30 -8.80
N PHE A 718 30.68 26.53 -7.78
CA PHE A 718 31.54 26.42 -6.58
C PHE A 718 32.90 25.83 -6.91
N ALA A 719 33.00 24.84 -7.78
CA ALA A 719 34.27 24.28 -8.25
C ALA A 719 35.10 25.28 -9.04
N SER A 720 34.46 26.26 -9.64
CA SER A 720 35.13 27.32 -10.42
C SER A 720 35.67 28.45 -9.55
N THR A 721 35.34 28.54 -8.28
CA THR A 721 35.82 29.59 -7.35
C THR A 721 37.34 29.50 -7.13
N PRO A 722 38.02 30.66 -6.88
CA PRO A 722 39.45 30.67 -6.61
C PRO A 722 39.87 29.74 -5.46
N ASP A 723 39.11 29.73 -4.38
CA ASP A 723 39.41 28.89 -3.20
C ASP A 723 39.31 27.38 -3.51
N ALA A 724 38.30 26.98 -4.29
CA ALA A 724 38.15 25.59 -4.73
C ALA A 724 39.30 25.18 -5.65
N LYS A 725 39.68 26.01 -6.59
CA LYS A 725 40.81 25.78 -7.51
C LYS A 725 42.12 25.67 -6.75
N ALA A 726 42.38 26.59 -5.80
CA ALA A 726 43.59 26.58 -4.98
C ALA A 726 43.75 25.29 -4.16
N ARG A 727 42.64 24.71 -3.73
CA ARG A 727 42.57 23.45 -2.98
C ARG A 727 42.44 22.20 -3.88
N GLY A 728 42.38 22.34 -5.18
CA GLY A 728 42.20 21.25 -6.12
C GLY A 728 40.81 20.56 -6.03
N TYR A 729 39.79 21.26 -5.53
CA TYR A 729 38.45 20.77 -5.38
C TYR A 729 37.69 20.76 -6.69
N GLN A 730 37.19 19.59 -7.07
CA GLN A 730 36.38 19.42 -8.26
C GLN A 730 34.88 19.38 -7.90
N LYS A 731 34.01 19.38 -8.89
CA LYS A 731 32.55 19.30 -8.77
C LYS A 731 32.06 18.24 -7.79
N GLY A 732 32.72 17.06 -7.76
CA GLY A 732 32.38 15.95 -6.84
C GLY A 732 32.48 16.32 -5.37
N ARG A 733 33.40 17.25 -5.01
CA ARG A 733 33.58 17.72 -3.63
C ARG A 733 32.33 18.37 -3.04
N PHE A 734 31.59 19.06 -3.89
CA PHE A 734 30.37 19.79 -3.52
C PHE A 734 29.10 18.94 -3.62
N SER A 735 29.24 17.62 -3.78
CA SER A 735 28.12 16.67 -3.76
C SER A 735 27.99 16.01 -2.39
N PHE A 736 26.81 16.07 -1.78
CA PHE A 736 26.51 15.33 -0.56
C PHE A 736 26.26 13.82 -0.84
N ASN A 737 26.21 13.38 -2.10
CA ASN A 737 26.07 11.97 -2.48
C ASN A 737 27.42 11.26 -2.65
N VAL A 738 28.52 11.99 -2.83
CA VAL A 738 29.85 11.45 -3.15
C VAL A 738 30.79 11.60 -1.95
N LYS A 739 31.59 10.57 -1.68
CA LYS A 739 32.63 10.64 -0.65
C LYS A 739 33.64 11.75 -0.92
N GLY A 740 34.19 12.33 0.14
CA GLY A 740 35.24 13.35 0.10
C GLY A 740 34.79 14.73 0.55
N GLY A 741 33.57 15.19 0.19
CA GLY A 741 33.05 16.50 0.63
C GLY A 741 31.87 16.43 1.58
N ARG A 742 31.18 15.30 1.63
CA ARG A 742 30.03 15.08 2.50
C ARG A 742 30.44 14.75 3.94
N CYS A 743 29.54 14.94 4.86
CA CYS A 743 29.69 14.40 6.23
C CYS A 743 29.61 12.87 6.17
N GLU A 744 30.65 12.19 6.60
CA GLU A 744 30.67 10.71 6.57
C GLU A 744 29.84 10.07 7.70
N ALA A 745 29.58 10.78 8.80
CA ALA A 745 28.75 10.27 9.91
C ALA A 745 27.30 10.03 9.47
N CYS A 746 26.70 10.99 8.73
CA CYS A 746 25.35 10.84 8.17
C CYS A 746 25.35 10.50 6.66
N SER A 747 26.53 10.23 6.08
CA SER A 747 26.69 9.96 4.65
C SER A 747 26.07 11.02 3.73
N GLY A 748 25.97 12.28 4.21
CA GLY A 748 25.41 13.41 3.47
C GLY A 748 23.89 13.60 3.62
N ASP A 749 23.21 12.82 4.45
CA ASP A 749 21.77 12.99 4.70
C ASP A 749 21.45 14.23 5.54
N GLY A 750 22.38 14.65 6.39
CA GLY A 750 22.19 15.72 7.38
C GLY A 750 21.43 15.26 8.62
N ILE A 751 20.75 14.15 8.53
CA ILE A 751 19.94 13.53 9.59
C ILE A 751 20.33 12.07 9.77
N LEU A 752 20.10 11.54 10.95
CA LEU A 752 20.24 10.13 11.28
C LEU A 752 18.84 9.54 11.44
N LYS A 753 18.59 8.45 10.73
CA LYS A 753 17.35 7.67 10.86
C LYS A 753 17.54 6.67 11.99
N ILE A 754 16.70 6.75 13.01
CA ILE A 754 16.62 5.76 14.08
C ILE A 754 15.41 4.87 13.79
N GLU A 755 15.66 3.63 13.41
CA GLU A 755 14.61 2.66 13.13
C GLU A 755 13.99 2.15 14.43
N MET A 756 12.68 2.34 14.54
CA MET A 756 11.89 1.92 15.70
C MET A 756 10.99 0.76 15.28
N HIS A 757 11.30 -0.46 15.70
CA HIS A 757 10.60 -1.69 15.24
C HIS A 757 9.07 -1.69 15.38
N PHE A 758 8.51 -0.95 16.34
CA PHE A 758 7.07 -0.90 16.62
C PHE A 758 6.46 0.51 16.54
N LEU A 759 7.27 1.53 16.31
CA LEU A 759 6.89 2.93 16.23
C LEU A 759 7.36 3.52 14.90
N PRO A 760 6.84 4.68 14.47
CA PRO A 760 7.39 5.40 13.33
C PRO A 760 8.89 5.71 13.52
N ASP A 761 9.66 5.61 12.44
CA ASP A 761 11.08 5.95 12.46
C ASP A 761 11.29 7.40 12.90
N VAL A 762 12.28 7.62 13.74
CA VAL A 762 12.64 8.96 14.22
C VAL A 762 13.83 9.49 13.43
N TYR A 763 13.74 10.74 12.99
CA TYR A 763 14.80 11.44 12.27
C TYR A 763 15.38 12.53 13.16
N VAL A 764 16.68 12.43 13.48
CA VAL A 764 17.37 13.42 14.31
C VAL A 764 18.49 14.11 13.50
N PRO A 765 18.75 15.40 13.70
CA PRO A 765 19.89 16.07 13.07
C PRO A 765 21.21 15.36 13.40
N CYS A 766 22.09 15.24 12.42
CA CYS A 766 23.40 14.66 12.63
C CYS A 766 24.24 15.54 13.55
N GLU A 767 24.70 15.02 14.66
CA GLU A 767 25.50 15.76 15.68
C GLU A 767 26.83 16.28 15.11
N VAL A 768 27.44 15.54 14.16
CA VAL A 768 28.74 15.89 13.59
C VAL A 768 28.65 17.09 12.65
N CYS A 769 27.69 17.11 11.72
CA CYS A 769 27.51 18.19 10.77
C CYS A 769 26.39 19.17 11.15
N GLN A 770 25.65 18.91 12.22
CA GLN A 770 24.54 19.74 12.68
C GLN A 770 23.52 20.05 11.55
N GLY A 771 23.18 19.04 10.78
CA GLY A 771 22.25 19.14 9.64
C GLY A 771 22.88 19.68 8.34
N LYS A 772 24.14 20.13 8.35
CA LYS A 772 24.77 20.82 7.20
C LYS A 772 25.19 19.91 6.04
N ARG A 773 25.11 18.58 6.17
CA ARG A 773 25.39 17.57 5.14
C ARG A 773 26.83 17.44 4.67
N TYR A 774 27.68 18.44 4.89
CA TYR A 774 29.07 18.54 4.40
C TYR A 774 30.09 18.53 5.54
N ASN A 775 31.34 18.22 5.22
CA ASN A 775 32.45 18.39 6.14
C ASN A 775 32.86 19.88 6.22
N ARG A 776 33.60 20.23 7.26
CA ARG A 776 34.01 21.63 7.52
C ARG A 776 34.79 22.27 6.38
N GLU A 777 35.73 21.53 5.81
CA GLU A 777 36.59 21.98 4.71
C GLU A 777 35.83 22.36 3.45
N THR A 778 34.77 21.61 3.10
CA THR A 778 33.90 21.94 1.97
C THR A 778 33.09 23.20 2.24
N LEU A 779 32.65 23.41 3.49
CA LEU A 779 31.88 24.59 3.90
C LEU A 779 32.71 25.88 3.98
N GLU A 780 34.05 25.76 4.01
CA GLU A 780 34.93 26.93 3.96
C GLU A 780 34.95 27.60 2.58
N VAL A 781 34.72 26.84 1.52
CA VAL A 781 34.61 27.39 0.17
C VAL A 781 33.34 28.20 0.03
N LYS A 782 33.48 29.49 -0.35
CA LYS A 782 32.36 30.41 -0.43
C LYS A 782 32.25 31.04 -1.80
N TYR A 783 31.03 31.26 -2.25
CA TYR A 783 30.68 32.10 -3.41
C TYR A 783 29.84 33.28 -2.93
N LYS A 784 30.29 34.52 -3.19
CA LYS A 784 29.67 35.75 -2.65
C LYS A 784 29.42 35.68 -1.13
N GLY A 785 30.37 35.11 -0.37
CA GLY A 785 30.29 34.99 1.09
C GLY A 785 29.41 33.83 1.64
N LYS A 786 28.74 33.06 0.78
CA LYS A 786 27.86 31.94 1.17
C LYS A 786 28.50 30.59 0.84
N SER A 787 28.43 29.65 1.76
CA SER A 787 28.83 28.26 1.54
C SER A 787 27.77 27.51 0.71
N ILE A 788 28.10 26.32 0.21
CA ILE A 788 27.14 25.50 -0.53
C ILE A 788 25.92 25.09 0.33
N TYR A 789 26.10 24.92 1.62
CA TYR A 789 24.98 24.69 2.54
C TYR A 789 24.08 25.93 2.66
N ASP A 790 24.65 27.12 2.79
CA ASP A 790 23.88 28.38 2.86
C ASP A 790 23.03 28.53 1.61
N VAL A 791 23.57 28.20 0.45
CA VAL A 791 22.83 28.25 -0.84
C VAL A 791 21.69 27.23 -0.88
N LEU A 792 21.91 26.01 -0.40
CA LEU A 792 20.83 25.03 -0.33
C LEU A 792 19.74 25.43 0.67
N ASN A 793 20.10 26.23 1.68
CA ASN A 793 19.15 26.69 2.69
C ASN A 793 18.39 27.96 2.28
N MET A 794 18.79 28.62 1.18
CA MET A 794 18.08 29.76 0.61
C MET A 794 16.70 29.34 0.13
N THR A 795 15.73 30.23 0.29
CA THR A 795 14.44 30.14 -0.42
C THR A 795 14.66 30.34 -1.91
N VAL A 796 13.69 29.92 -2.72
CA VAL A 796 13.73 30.12 -4.18
C VAL A 796 13.81 31.62 -4.50
N GLU A 797 13.12 32.48 -3.74
CA GLU A 797 13.15 33.94 -3.89
C GLU A 797 14.55 34.50 -3.62
N GLU A 798 15.16 34.20 -2.48
CA GLU A 798 16.52 34.61 -2.12
C GLU A 798 17.56 34.10 -3.13
N ALA A 799 17.41 32.83 -3.57
CA ALA A 799 18.32 32.22 -4.51
C ALA A 799 18.22 32.88 -5.91
N LEU A 800 17.03 33.32 -6.31
CA LEU A 800 16.81 34.01 -7.58
C LEU A 800 17.55 35.35 -7.59
N GLU A 801 17.49 36.13 -6.51
CA GLU A 801 18.23 37.35 -6.33
C GLU A 801 19.75 37.11 -6.28
N PHE A 802 20.16 36.09 -5.49
CA PHE A 802 21.58 35.74 -5.34
C PHE A 802 22.26 35.36 -6.67
N PHE A 803 21.56 34.58 -7.51
CA PHE A 803 22.07 34.10 -8.80
C PHE A 803 21.66 34.94 -10.00
N GLN A 804 21.10 36.16 -9.85
CA GLN A 804 20.65 37.00 -10.95
C GLN A 804 21.70 37.22 -12.07
N ASN A 805 22.98 37.24 -11.71
CA ASN A 805 24.10 37.41 -12.63
C ASN A 805 24.61 36.08 -13.23
N VAL A 806 23.95 34.96 -12.98
CA VAL A 806 24.28 33.65 -13.53
C VAL A 806 23.06 33.10 -14.30
N PRO A 807 22.89 33.50 -15.58
CA PRO A 807 21.62 33.27 -16.32
C PRO A 807 21.18 31.81 -16.41
N SER A 808 22.14 30.88 -16.47
CA SER A 808 21.87 29.47 -16.56
C SER A 808 21.19 28.92 -15.29
N ILE A 809 21.62 29.41 -14.12
CA ILE A 809 21.05 29.05 -12.81
C ILE A 809 19.74 29.81 -12.58
N ALA A 810 19.79 31.15 -12.81
CA ALA A 810 18.65 32.03 -12.60
C ALA A 810 17.41 31.58 -13.40
N ARG A 811 17.56 31.14 -14.65
CA ARG A 811 16.43 30.65 -15.46
C ARG A 811 15.72 29.43 -14.86
N LYS A 812 16.45 28.51 -14.29
CA LYS A 812 15.84 27.31 -13.64
C LYS A 812 15.16 27.66 -12.32
N ILE A 813 15.73 28.55 -11.54
CA ILE A 813 15.14 29.04 -10.30
C ILE A 813 13.89 29.88 -10.62
N GLN A 814 13.92 30.70 -11.70
CA GLN A 814 12.77 31.47 -12.15
C GLN A 814 11.54 30.57 -12.41
N THR A 815 11.70 29.41 -13.03
CA THR A 815 10.56 28.50 -13.23
C THR A 815 9.95 27.97 -11.93
N LEU A 816 10.75 27.76 -10.89
CA LEU A 816 10.24 27.43 -9.55
C LEU A 816 9.45 28.60 -8.93
N TYR A 817 9.95 29.83 -9.13
CA TYR A 817 9.27 31.04 -8.68
C TYR A 817 7.94 31.23 -9.41
N ASP A 818 7.92 31.06 -10.73
CA ASP A 818 6.74 31.26 -11.60
C ASP A 818 5.60 30.30 -11.30
N VAL A 819 5.90 29.08 -10.82
CA VAL A 819 4.87 28.13 -10.39
C VAL A 819 4.38 28.37 -8.94
N GLY A 820 4.78 29.50 -8.32
CA GLY A 820 4.35 29.89 -6.98
C GLY A 820 5.07 29.19 -5.83
N LEU A 821 6.32 28.76 -6.03
CA LEU A 821 7.16 28.11 -5.01
C LEU A 821 8.28 29.02 -4.48
N SER A 822 8.04 30.35 -4.42
CA SER A 822 9.03 31.32 -3.93
C SER A 822 9.55 31.03 -2.52
N TYR A 823 8.73 30.45 -1.69
CA TYR A 823 8.95 30.24 -0.25
C TYR A 823 9.68 28.94 0.11
N ILE A 824 9.75 27.93 -0.79
CA ILE A 824 10.45 26.68 -0.49
C ILE A 824 11.96 26.87 -0.53
N ARG A 825 12.72 26.08 0.24
CA ARG A 825 14.19 26.09 0.20
C ARG A 825 14.70 25.17 -0.91
N LEU A 826 15.79 25.57 -1.56
CA LEU A 826 16.40 24.76 -2.62
C LEU A 826 16.82 23.34 -2.15
N GLY A 827 17.29 23.22 -0.92
CA GLY A 827 17.72 21.96 -0.30
C GLY A 827 16.67 21.28 0.57
N GLN A 828 15.42 21.74 0.56
CA GLN A 828 14.34 21.17 1.38
C GLN A 828 14.14 19.69 1.04
N PRO A 829 14.18 18.78 2.02
CA PRO A 829 13.99 17.35 1.78
C PRO A 829 12.64 17.04 1.14
N SER A 830 12.63 16.10 0.20
CA SER A 830 11.39 15.67 -0.47
C SER A 830 10.31 15.13 0.49
N THR A 831 10.73 14.64 1.65
CA THR A 831 9.85 14.12 2.70
C THR A 831 9.06 15.20 3.43
N GLU A 832 9.50 16.45 3.37
CA GLU A 832 8.86 17.61 3.99
C GLU A 832 7.89 18.34 3.04
N LEU A 833 8.00 18.09 1.74
CA LEU A 833 7.17 18.72 0.72
C LEU A 833 5.74 18.15 0.73
N SER A 834 4.76 18.99 0.51
CA SER A 834 3.39 18.58 0.23
C SER A 834 3.27 17.95 -1.18
N GLY A 835 2.19 17.21 -1.43
CA GLY A 835 1.93 16.64 -2.75
C GLY A 835 1.84 17.70 -3.86
N GLY A 836 1.17 18.82 -3.57
CA GLY A 836 1.06 19.94 -4.50
C GLY A 836 2.40 20.66 -4.75
N GLU A 837 3.26 20.79 -3.74
CA GLU A 837 4.62 21.34 -3.92
C GLU A 837 5.47 20.40 -4.77
N ALA A 838 5.44 19.09 -4.52
CA ALA A 838 6.15 18.10 -5.33
C ALA A 838 5.71 18.15 -6.81
N GLN A 839 4.40 18.24 -7.05
CA GLN A 839 3.81 18.35 -8.37
C GLN A 839 4.28 19.63 -9.09
N ARG A 840 4.27 20.77 -8.41
CA ARG A 840 4.73 22.06 -8.97
C ARG A 840 6.24 22.06 -9.28
N ILE A 841 7.07 21.36 -8.47
CA ILE A 841 8.50 21.18 -8.77
C ILE A 841 8.69 20.36 -10.06
N LYS A 842 7.89 19.29 -10.25
CA LYS A 842 7.91 18.49 -11.49
C LYS A 842 7.52 19.36 -12.68
N LEU A 843 6.45 20.14 -12.55
CA LEU A 843 6.00 21.07 -13.59
C LEU A 843 7.08 22.10 -13.92
N ALA A 844 7.68 22.76 -12.92
CA ALA A 844 8.76 23.73 -13.10
C ALA A 844 9.96 23.13 -13.85
N THR A 845 10.31 21.87 -13.53
CA THR A 845 11.39 21.15 -14.21
C THR A 845 11.12 21.00 -15.70
N GLU A 846 9.90 20.62 -16.06
CA GLU A 846 9.52 20.48 -17.48
C GLU A 846 9.40 21.83 -18.20
N LEU A 847 8.86 22.85 -17.56
CA LEU A 847 8.79 24.22 -18.10
C LEU A 847 10.18 24.82 -18.35
N SER A 848 11.21 24.38 -17.61
CA SER A 848 12.59 24.85 -17.85
C SER A 848 13.24 24.31 -19.13
N LYS A 849 12.66 23.26 -19.74
CA LYS A 849 13.16 22.57 -20.93
C LYS A 849 12.64 23.26 -22.21
N ARG A 850 13.35 23.02 -23.31
CA ARG A 850 12.91 23.54 -24.63
C ARG A 850 11.70 22.74 -25.12
N SER A 851 10.63 23.41 -25.48
CA SER A 851 9.43 22.80 -26.06
C SER A 851 9.67 22.31 -27.48
N THR A 852 9.17 21.13 -27.80
CA THR A 852 9.11 20.59 -29.19
C THR A 852 7.79 20.90 -29.86
N GLY A 853 6.78 21.34 -29.13
CA GLY A 853 5.41 21.57 -29.61
C GLY A 853 4.58 20.28 -29.81
N LYS A 854 5.16 19.11 -29.55
CA LYS A 854 4.50 17.80 -29.75
C LYS A 854 4.44 16.95 -28.46
N THR A 855 4.63 17.59 -27.30
CA THR A 855 4.60 16.89 -25.99
C THR A 855 3.19 16.97 -25.41
N ILE A 856 2.67 15.84 -24.96
CA ILE A 856 1.45 15.78 -24.15
C ILE A 856 1.81 15.73 -22.67
N TYR A 857 1.15 16.55 -21.87
CA TYR A 857 1.25 16.58 -20.41
C TYR A 857 -0.01 15.99 -19.80
N ILE A 858 0.16 15.02 -18.93
CA ILE A 858 -0.92 14.45 -18.12
C ILE A 858 -0.73 14.95 -16.71
N LEU A 859 -1.71 15.70 -16.19
CA LEU A 859 -1.68 16.29 -14.88
C LEU A 859 -2.79 15.67 -14.02
N ASP A 860 -2.45 15.17 -12.85
CA ASP A 860 -3.40 14.60 -11.89
C ASP A 860 -3.69 15.64 -10.80
N GLU A 861 -4.95 16.13 -10.76
CA GLU A 861 -5.43 17.12 -9.79
C GLU A 861 -4.48 18.33 -9.61
N PRO A 862 -4.15 19.10 -10.66
CA PRO A 862 -3.09 20.09 -10.61
C PRO A 862 -3.42 21.36 -9.81
N THR A 863 -4.61 21.47 -9.26
CA THR A 863 -5.07 22.63 -8.48
C THR A 863 -4.93 22.41 -6.96
N THR A 864 -4.34 21.33 -6.54
CA THR A 864 -4.09 21.01 -5.12
C THR A 864 -2.87 21.69 -4.56
#